data_12a9de1901c3fac2de005d8a7d06eefc
#
_entry.id   12a9de1901c3fac2de005d8a7d06eefc
#
_cell.length_a   1.000
_cell.length_b   1.000
_cell.length_c   1.000
_cell.angle_alpha   90.00
_cell.angle_beta   90.00
_cell.angle_gamma   90.00
#
_symmetry.space_group_name_H-M   'P 1'
#
loop_
_entity.id
_entity.type
_entity.pdbx_description
1 polymer ?
#
loop_
_entity_poly.entity_id
_entity_poly.type
_entity_poly.pdbx_seq_one_letter_code
_entity_poly.pdbx_strand_id
1 'polypeptide(L)'
;MPINLIRILHAILLTVLILKPVTVSAEKVTIPVFLNYPQLQLLMKRAMFTGPDNSARYLLDNDGCSTVSFSEPHLSAEDEGLRLNAKTLAVIGANTTDGCMTITRWTGRTVVKSKPLLVNGQPLSVQFQVQAVELYEQGGLLSDSLLPPIFNTQLHQILSRFHMDLKPATDQLKALLPYVVPRYSADRLTRMIDSLRIGHIKVRPNGLDVHLILDVDELSPAETEPALTAIEVQQLEQRCQAWDAFLTFVVKEVATATRSEALRSTLLDILLDVRYQIKYILTSNPKSGLDPVKQLFVSSWERLEPVMLEISIQSPEHNLLPFLSFITAADAIKALDRLGPAAGLDISTDGLRRLARLLNDNPSIDPLKYPVEIDPVLQQLFDFGIHQEIVPPKKPFSFKLQLIRPAFAASRWDRLNRWVPTVAELDLYLREIRDLLVEEANERVKSSTIAQGYARVFRNLMLATAWQESCWRQYILEKRKIVPLISGSGDIGMLQINEKVWRGFYSPAKLRWDITYNARAGSEILFKFMVNYALKQHEHKKDGGLANLARATYSAYNGGPSQGGRYRSKNVPTAHKKIDTAFWTKYKQISQGNEFAVAQCLGGEDPGPAAAPQIKKESGSKPVAAAGKSPRIENIEWIRKRNSKHFTLQLAAVSSEQAVKNLIKKHTQPGIFSYYRRKHKGRDLYIAIYGNFSTRADAEKATAHFASLKPWIRDFGSIQEIMSK
;
A
#
# COMPACT_ATOMS: atom_id res chain seq x y z
N MET A 1 60.27 -66.41 -7.39
CA MET A 1 59.71 -65.10 -7.81
C MET A 1 58.28 -65.24 -8.36
N PRO A 2 57.25 -65.51 -7.55
CA PRO A 2 55.88 -65.28 -7.96
C PRO A 2 55.01 -64.48 -6.94
N ILE A 3 55.62 -63.82 -5.93
CA ILE A 3 54.85 -63.15 -4.86
C ILE A 3 54.39 -61.72 -5.23
N ASN A 4 55.03 -61.10 -6.21
CA ASN A 4 54.70 -59.71 -6.58
C ASN A 4 53.49 -59.57 -7.51
N LEU A 5 53.10 -60.60 -8.26
CA LEU A 5 51.96 -60.52 -9.19
C LEU A 5 50.63 -60.55 -8.44
N ILE A 6 50.53 -61.35 -7.37
CA ILE A 6 49.33 -61.44 -6.55
C ILE A 6 49.04 -60.16 -5.75
N ARG A 7 50.12 -59.48 -5.28
CA ARG A 7 49.96 -58.20 -4.59
C ARG A 7 49.54 -57.07 -5.53
N ILE A 8 50.01 -57.08 -6.80
CA ILE A 8 49.61 -56.12 -7.82
C ILE A 8 48.17 -56.38 -8.25
N LEU A 9 47.74 -57.64 -8.40
CA LEU A 9 46.36 -57.98 -8.70
C LEU A 9 45.41 -57.60 -7.55
N HIS A 10 45.79 -57.77 -6.28
CA HIS A 10 45.00 -57.33 -5.14
C HIS A 10 44.93 -55.81 -5.02
N ALA A 11 46.00 -55.06 -5.34
CA ALA A 11 45.98 -53.63 -5.37
C ALA A 11 45.13 -53.05 -6.50
N ILE A 12 45.12 -53.70 -7.69
CA ILE A 12 44.25 -53.30 -8.81
C ILE A 12 42.80 -53.68 -8.51
N LEU A 13 42.49 -54.82 -7.87
CA LEU A 13 41.17 -55.23 -7.48
C LEU A 13 40.63 -54.31 -6.36
N LEU A 14 41.46 -53.86 -5.41
CA LEU A 14 41.09 -52.89 -4.37
C LEU A 14 40.82 -51.50 -4.96
N THR A 15 41.61 -51.07 -5.95
CA THR A 15 41.39 -49.76 -6.65
C THR A 15 40.14 -49.78 -7.52
N VAL A 16 39.80 -50.91 -8.15
CA VAL A 16 38.57 -51.04 -8.94
C VAL A 16 37.33 -51.18 -8.02
N LEU A 17 37.46 -51.70 -6.77
CA LEU A 17 36.37 -51.76 -5.80
C LEU A 17 36.12 -50.40 -5.10
N ILE A 18 37.11 -49.46 -5.11
CA ILE A 18 36.97 -48.11 -4.53
C ILE A 18 36.40 -47.14 -5.58
N LEU A 19 36.49 -47.43 -6.85
CA LEU A 19 35.81 -46.72 -7.93
C LEU A 19 34.39 -47.27 -8.15
N LYS A 20 33.56 -47.29 -7.10
CA LYS A 20 32.13 -47.29 -7.36
C LYS A 20 31.85 -45.98 -8.07
N PRO A 21 31.24 -46.00 -9.28
CA PRO A 21 30.66 -44.76 -9.79
C PRO A 21 29.71 -44.29 -8.72
N VAL A 22 29.98 -43.13 -8.15
CA VAL A 22 28.99 -42.42 -7.38
C VAL A 22 27.88 -42.16 -8.40
N THR A 23 26.89 -43.01 -8.45
CA THR A 23 25.65 -42.72 -9.15
C THR A 23 25.04 -41.59 -8.37
N VAL A 24 25.30 -40.37 -8.84
CA VAL A 24 24.57 -39.19 -8.39
C VAL A 24 23.11 -39.49 -8.69
N SER A 25 22.38 -39.90 -7.68
CA SER A 25 20.94 -40.13 -7.78
C SER A 25 20.30 -38.75 -7.82
N ALA A 26 19.92 -38.30 -9.00
CA ALA A 26 19.14 -37.08 -9.14
C ALA A 26 17.84 -37.24 -8.33
N GLU A 27 17.64 -36.34 -7.37
CA GLU A 27 16.41 -36.29 -6.59
C GLU A 27 15.32 -35.59 -7.40
N LYS A 28 14.12 -36.20 -7.43
CA LYS A 28 12.97 -35.63 -8.15
C LYS A 28 12.23 -34.68 -7.23
N VAL A 29 12.24 -33.41 -7.57
CA VAL A 29 11.48 -32.38 -6.86
C VAL A 29 10.18 -32.10 -7.62
N THR A 30 9.06 -32.12 -6.90
CA THR A 30 7.74 -31.84 -7.47
C THR A 30 7.32 -30.41 -7.03
N ILE A 31 7.02 -29.58 -8.00
CA ILE A 31 6.57 -28.18 -7.80
C ILE A 31 5.09 -28.12 -8.16
N PRO A 32 4.17 -27.95 -7.21
CA PRO A 32 2.77 -27.72 -7.51
C PRO A 32 2.55 -26.28 -8.03
N VAL A 33 1.93 -26.15 -9.19
CA VAL A 33 1.51 -24.88 -9.79
C VAL A 33 -0.01 -24.91 -9.88
N PHE A 34 -0.67 -23.92 -9.31
CA PHE A 34 -2.11 -23.78 -9.37
C PHE A 34 -2.50 -22.70 -10.38
N LEU A 35 -3.31 -23.07 -11.39
CA LEU A 35 -3.86 -22.16 -12.40
C LEU A 35 -5.36 -22.04 -12.18
N ASN A 36 -5.84 -20.89 -11.72
CA ASN A 36 -7.28 -20.66 -11.55
C ASN A 36 -8.00 -20.49 -12.91
N TYR A 37 -9.32 -20.70 -12.95
CA TYR A 37 -10.10 -20.58 -14.19
C TYR A 37 -10.03 -19.21 -14.86
N PRO A 38 -10.05 -18.07 -14.15
CA PRO A 38 -9.83 -16.77 -14.77
C PRO A 38 -8.51 -16.67 -15.54
N GLN A 39 -7.40 -17.21 -15.01
CA GLN A 39 -6.10 -17.26 -15.68
C GLN A 39 -6.13 -18.13 -16.93
N LEU A 40 -6.67 -19.35 -16.82
CA LEU A 40 -6.82 -20.26 -17.94
C LEU A 40 -7.71 -19.67 -19.04
N GLN A 41 -8.81 -19.03 -18.66
CA GLN A 41 -9.72 -18.36 -19.58
C GLN A 41 -9.04 -17.20 -20.32
N LEU A 42 -8.19 -16.45 -19.63
CA LEU A 42 -7.41 -15.37 -20.24
C LEU A 42 -6.39 -15.93 -21.25
N LEU A 43 -5.68 -16.99 -20.91
CA LEU A 43 -4.76 -17.67 -21.83
C LEU A 43 -5.50 -18.21 -23.06
N MET A 44 -6.65 -18.84 -22.86
CA MET A 44 -7.49 -19.37 -23.92
C MET A 44 -8.02 -18.24 -24.82
N LYS A 45 -8.51 -17.14 -24.26
CA LYS A 45 -8.96 -15.97 -25.02
C LYS A 45 -7.87 -15.46 -25.96
N ARG A 46 -6.64 -15.38 -25.48
CA ARG A 46 -5.50 -14.92 -26.28
C ARG A 46 -5.09 -15.90 -27.38
N ALA A 47 -5.18 -17.19 -27.11
CA ALA A 47 -4.80 -18.20 -28.07
C ALA A 47 -5.86 -18.41 -29.17
N MET A 48 -7.14 -18.27 -28.86
CA MET A 48 -8.24 -18.67 -29.73
C MET A 48 -9.22 -17.55 -30.06
N PHE A 49 -9.38 -16.54 -29.21
CA PHE A 49 -10.39 -15.48 -29.37
C PHE A 49 -9.74 -14.16 -29.78
N THR A 50 -9.03 -14.17 -30.89
CA THR A 50 -8.21 -13.04 -31.38
C THR A 50 -8.97 -12.04 -32.25
N GLY A 51 -10.25 -12.30 -32.54
CA GLY A 51 -11.10 -11.42 -33.34
C GLY A 51 -11.65 -10.23 -32.56
N PRO A 52 -12.34 -9.29 -33.23
CA PRO A 52 -13.04 -8.20 -32.59
C PRO A 52 -13.95 -8.70 -31.46
N ASP A 53 -14.07 -7.92 -30.36
CA ASP A 53 -14.90 -8.24 -29.18
C ASP A 53 -14.55 -9.59 -28.51
N ASN A 54 -13.27 -9.96 -28.53
CA ASN A 54 -12.81 -11.27 -28.04
C ASN A 54 -13.62 -12.42 -28.62
N SER A 55 -13.79 -12.42 -29.92
CA SER A 55 -14.46 -13.48 -30.68
C SER A 55 -13.44 -14.39 -31.37
N ALA A 56 -13.84 -15.62 -31.60
CA ALA A 56 -13.12 -16.61 -32.41
C ALA A 56 -13.98 -17.04 -33.60
N ARG A 57 -13.48 -16.84 -34.82
CA ARG A 57 -14.20 -17.22 -36.04
C ARG A 57 -13.43 -18.25 -36.83
N TYR A 58 -14.12 -19.31 -37.23
CA TYR A 58 -13.54 -20.42 -37.96
C TYR A 58 -14.39 -20.74 -39.20
N LEU A 59 -13.72 -21.18 -40.27
CA LEU A 59 -14.37 -21.68 -41.46
C LEU A 59 -14.72 -23.18 -41.23
N LEU A 60 -15.93 -23.55 -41.63
CA LEU A 60 -16.42 -24.96 -41.51
C LEU A 60 -16.29 -25.70 -42.84
N ASP A 61 -16.09 -24.96 -43.94
CA ASP A 61 -15.87 -25.49 -45.30
C ASP A 61 -14.67 -24.82 -45.96
N ASN A 62 -14.25 -25.39 -47.12
CA ASN A 62 -13.14 -24.84 -47.90
C ASN A 62 -13.52 -23.65 -48.74
N ASP A 63 -14.80 -23.42 -48.95
CA ASP A 63 -15.33 -22.38 -49.84
C ASP A 63 -15.58 -21.07 -49.05
N GLY A 64 -15.47 -21.12 -47.74
CA GLY A 64 -15.62 -19.97 -46.85
C GLY A 64 -17.08 -19.52 -46.65
N CYS A 65 -18.05 -20.25 -47.15
CA CYS A 65 -19.48 -19.96 -47.05
C CYS A 65 -20.10 -20.43 -45.73
N SER A 66 -19.49 -21.40 -45.06
CA SER A 66 -19.93 -21.90 -43.78
C SER A 66 -18.95 -21.47 -42.69
N THR A 67 -19.44 -20.79 -41.65
CA THR A 67 -18.62 -20.26 -40.57
C THR A 67 -19.22 -20.51 -39.21
N VAL A 68 -18.36 -20.61 -38.19
CA VAL A 68 -18.76 -20.59 -36.79
C VAL A 68 -17.97 -19.54 -36.03
N SER A 69 -18.69 -18.78 -35.22
CA SER A 69 -18.08 -17.77 -34.34
C SER A 69 -18.45 -18.04 -32.90
N PHE A 70 -17.45 -17.99 -32.03
CA PHE A 70 -17.60 -18.10 -30.59
C PHE A 70 -17.32 -16.77 -29.93
N SER A 71 -18.05 -16.45 -28.84
CA SER A 71 -17.86 -15.27 -28.01
C SER A 71 -18.19 -15.59 -26.56
N GLU A 72 -17.81 -14.71 -25.64
CA GLU A 72 -18.10 -14.85 -24.21
C GLU A 72 -17.70 -16.21 -23.62
N PRO A 73 -16.47 -16.70 -23.81
CA PRO A 73 -16.07 -18.01 -23.30
C PRO A 73 -16.02 -18.01 -21.78
N HIS A 74 -16.54 -19.07 -21.16
CA HIS A 74 -16.51 -19.28 -19.72
C HIS A 74 -16.03 -20.71 -19.40
N LEU A 75 -14.97 -20.81 -18.55
CA LEU A 75 -14.40 -22.07 -18.10
C LEU A 75 -14.84 -22.42 -16.69
N SER A 76 -15.13 -23.68 -16.46
CA SER A 76 -15.46 -24.26 -15.15
C SER A 76 -14.99 -25.71 -15.06
N ALA A 77 -14.99 -26.28 -13.85
CA ALA A 77 -14.82 -27.71 -13.66
C ALA A 77 -16.08 -28.45 -14.08
N GLU A 78 -15.90 -29.66 -14.62
CA GLU A 78 -16.95 -30.68 -14.77
C GLU A 78 -16.33 -32.05 -14.55
N ASP A 79 -16.69 -32.70 -13.44
CA ASP A 79 -16.10 -33.95 -12.99
C ASP A 79 -14.56 -33.87 -12.91
N GLU A 80 -13.85 -34.74 -13.67
CA GLU A 80 -12.38 -34.72 -13.81
C GLU A 80 -11.88 -33.90 -15.01
N GLY A 81 -12.77 -33.15 -15.68
CA GLY A 81 -12.51 -32.37 -16.89
C GLY A 81 -12.85 -30.90 -16.75
N LEU A 82 -12.69 -30.22 -17.87
CA LEU A 82 -13.04 -28.80 -18.02
C LEU A 82 -14.30 -28.65 -18.87
N ARG A 83 -15.15 -27.74 -18.50
CA ARG A 83 -16.32 -27.30 -19.26
C ARG A 83 -16.09 -25.90 -19.78
N LEU A 84 -16.02 -25.77 -21.10
CA LEU A 84 -16.04 -24.49 -21.81
C LEU A 84 -17.45 -24.20 -22.28
N ASN A 85 -18.02 -23.08 -21.90
CA ASN A 85 -19.31 -22.61 -22.36
C ASN A 85 -19.10 -21.31 -23.16
N ALA A 86 -19.52 -21.24 -24.40
CA ALA A 86 -19.37 -20.09 -25.25
C ALA A 86 -20.68 -19.80 -26.03
N LYS A 87 -20.97 -18.52 -26.22
CA LYS A 87 -22.03 -18.07 -27.14
C LYS A 87 -21.57 -18.34 -28.56
N THR A 88 -22.44 -18.90 -29.38
CA THR A 88 -22.10 -19.41 -30.70
C THR A 88 -23.05 -18.89 -31.76
N LEU A 89 -22.48 -18.40 -32.85
CA LEU A 89 -23.19 -18.10 -34.08
C LEU A 89 -22.62 -18.96 -35.18
N ALA A 90 -23.47 -19.79 -35.79
CA ALA A 90 -23.12 -20.59 -36.97
C ALA A 90 -23.91 -20.12 -38.20
N VAL A 91 -23.22 -20.05 -39.30
CA VAL A 91 -23.80 -19.78 -40.61
C VAL A 91 -23.37 -20.91 -41.51
N ILE A 92 -24.34 -21.67 -42.05
CA ILE A 92 -24.11 -22.68 -43.05
C ILE A 92 -24.56 -22.14 -44.38
N GLY A 93 -23.67 -22.16 -45.35
CA GLY A 93 -23.92 -21.67 -46.68
C GLY A 93 -23.40 -22.63 -47.74
N ALA A 94 -23.82 -22.39 -48.98
CA ALA A 94 -23.28 -23.05 -50.17
C ALA A 94 -22.71 -22.00 -51.13
N ASN A 95 -21.65 -22.38 -51.84
CA ASN A 95 -21.08 -21.54 -52.87
C ASN A 95 -21.92 -21.62 -54.13
N THR A 96 -22.32 -20.49 -54.67
CA THR A 96 -23.09 -20.35 -55.92
C THR A 96 -22.34 -19.43 -56.89
N THR A 97 -22.80 -19.40 -58.15
CA THR A 97 -22.22 -18.50 -59.16
C THR A 97 -22.24 -17.01 -58.77
N ASP A 98 -23.15 -16.61 -57.85
CA ASP A 98 -23.35 -15.24 -57.40
C ASP A 98 -22.76 -14.98 -55.98
N GLY A 99 -21.98 -15.94 -55.45
CA GLY A 99 -21.36 -15.87 -54.14
C GLY A 99 -21.97 -16.85 -53.11
N CYS A 100 -21.74 -16.60 -51.81
CA CYS A 100 -22.25 -17.48 -50.77
C CYS A 100 -23.75 -17.28 -50.50
N MET A 101 -24.54 -18.32 -50.69
CA MET A 101 -25.94 -18.37 -50.29
C MET A 101 -26.07 -18.98 -48.88
N THR A 102 -26.66 -18.26 -47.96
CA THR A 102 -26.91 -18.80 -46.59
C THR A 102 -28.08 -19.79 -46.65
N ILE A 103 -27.82 -21.03 -46.23
CA ILE A 103 -28.81 -22.08 -46.09
C ILE A 103 -29.49 -22.01 -44.73
N THR A 104 -28.70 -21.88 -43.69
CA THR A 104 -29.22 -21.74 -42.33
C THR A 104 -28.32 -20.91 -41.45
N ARG A 105 -28.92 -20.28 -40.44
CA ARG A 105 -28.25 -19.49 -39.41
C ARG A 105 -28.75 -19.95 -38.05
N TRP A 106 -27.82 -20.30 -37.18
CA TRP A 106 -28.12 -20.73 -35.82
C TRP A 106 -27.39 -19.88 -34.81
N THR A 107 -28.08 -19.53 -33.73
CA THR A 107 -27.52 -18.80 -32.63
C THR A 107 -27.88 -19.52 -31.33
N GLY A 108 -26.88 -19.86 -30.54
CA GLY A 108 -27.09 -20.61 -29.29
C GLY A 108 -25.84 -20.59 -28.41
N ARG A 109 -25.72 -21.63 -27.60
CA ARG A 109 -24.52 -21.84 -26.77
C ARG A 109 -23.90 -23.19 -27.08
N THR A 110 -22.58 -23.20 -27.19
CA THR A 110 -21.81 -24.44 -27.29
C THR A 110 -21.17 -24.74 -25.96
N VAL A 111 -21.37 -25.93 -25.47
CA VAL A 111 -20.70 -26.48 -24.28
C VAL A 111 -19.73 -27.56 -24.75
N VAL A 112 -18.45 -27.37 -24.42
CA VAL A 112 -17.40 -28.33 -24.75
C VAL A 112 -16.90 -28.94 -23.45
N LYS A 113 -16.94 -30.26 -23.37
CA LYS A 113 -16.36 -31.05 -22.29
C LYS A 113 -15.00 -31.57 -22.76
N SER A 114 -13.96 -31.29 -22.00
CA SER A 114 -12.60 -31.68 -22.36
C SER A 114 -11.83 -32.17 -21.15
N LYS A 115 -10.86 -33.07 -21.39
CA LYS A 115 -9.96 -33.61 -20.37
C LYS A 115 -8.52 -33.16 -20.66
N PRO A 116 -7.77 -32.63 -19.68
CA PRO A 116 -6.37 -32.32 -19.88
C PRO A 116 -5.54 -33.59 -19.98
N LEU A 117 -4.70 -33.67 -21.00
CA LEU A 117 -3.80 -34.80 -21.25
C LEU A 117 -2.37 -34.31 -21.48
N LEU A 118 -1.39 -35.05 -21.00
CA LEU A 118 0.02 -34.85 -21.31
C LEU A 118 0.33 -35.35 -22.72
N VAL A 119 1.08 -34.54 -23.47
CA VAL A 119 1.44 -34.87 -24.86
C VAL A 119 2.72 -35.68 -24.87
N ASN A 120 2.67 -36.91 -25.45
CA ASN A 120 3.85 -37.73 -25.60
C ASN A 120 4.92 -37.03 -26.44
N GLY A 121 6.17 -36.99 -25.93
CA GLY A 121 7.29 -36.32 -26.61
C GLY A 121 7.34 -34.80 -26.42
N GLN A 122 6.36 -34.23 -25.74
CA GLN A 122 6.33 -32.80 -25.38
C GLN A 122 6.12 -32.61 -23.88
N PRO A 123 7.17 -32.74 -23.08
CA PRO A 123 7.07 -32.84 -21.62
C PRO A 123 6.50 -31.59 -20.92
N LEU A 124 6.41 -30.48 -21.63
CA LEU A 124 5.90 -29.20 -21.13
C LEU A 124 4.56 -28.78 -21.77
N SER A 125 3.92 -29.70 -22.53
CA SER A 125 2.67 -29.40 -23.23
C SER A 125 1.49 -30.18 -22.66
N VAL A 126 0.37 -29.48 -22.51
CA VAL A 126 -0.93 -30.03 -22.11
C VAL A 126 -1.90 -29.81 -23.25
N GLN A 127 -2.47 -30.89 -23.73
CA GLN A 127 -3.55 -30.90 -24.71
C GLN A 127 -4.89 -31.08 -24.00
N PHE A 128 -5.93 -30.41 -24.46
CA PHE A 128 -7.28 -30.60 -23.97
C PHE A 128 -8.06 -31.44 -24.93
N GLN A 129 -8.17 -32.74 -24.61
CA GLN A 129 -8.93 -33.66 -25.43
C GLN A 129 -10.42 -33.39 -25.29
N VAL A 130 -11.07 -33.03 -26.38
CA VAL A 130 -12.52 -32.83 -26.43
C VAL A 130 -13.21 -34.19 -26.30
N GLN A 131 -14.08 -34.35 -25.30
CA GLN A 131 -14.85 -35.54 -25.04
C GLN A 131 -16.27 -35.46 -25.61
N ALA A 132 -16.88 -34.27 -25.48
CA ALA A 132 -18.22 -34.01 -25.99
C ALA A 132 -18.38 -32.54 -26.38
N VAL A 133 -19.20 -32.31 -27.40
CA VAL A 133 -19.67 -30.98 -27.79
C VAL A 133 -21.19 -31.02 -27.79
N GLU A 134 -21.79 -30.17 -26.96
CA GLU A 134 -23.24 -30.04 -26.78
C GLU A 134 -23.68 -28.68 -27.27
N LEU A 135 -24.76 -28.62 -28.06
CA LEU A 135 -25.35 -27.38 -28.57
C LEU A 135 -26.65 -27.08 -27.83
N TYR A 136 -26.84 -25.88 -27.35
CA TYR A 136 -28.03 -25.45 -26.61
C TYR A 136 -28.70 -24.27 -27.31
N GLU A 137 -30.02 -24.38 -27.52
CA GLU A 137 -30.90 -23.33 -28.01
C GLU A 137 -32.02 -23.06 -27.03
N GLN A 138 -32.25 -21.78 -26.67
CA GLN A 138 -33.33 -21.36 -25.75
C GLN A 138 -33.42 -22.19 -24.44
N GLY A 139 -32.25 -22.69 -23.94
CA GLY A 139 -32.15 -23.46 -22.69
C GLY A 139 -32.36 -24.97 -22.81
N GLY A 140 -32.63 -25.50 -24.02
CA GLY A 140 -32.71 -26.95 -24.32
C GLY A 140 -31.53 -27.45 -25.15
N LEU A 141 -31.23 -28.76 -25.02
CA LEU A 141 -30.22 -29.43 -25.88
C LEU A 141 -30.76 -29.57 -27.30
N LEU A 142 -29.96 -29.14 -28.27
CA LEU A 142 -30.29 -29.24 -29.69
C LEU A 142 -29.99 -30.71 -30.17
N SER A 143 -31.01 -31.57 -30.20
CA SER A 143 -30.84 -33.01 -30.55
C SER A 143 -31.21 -33.37 -31.97
N ASP A 144 -32.14 -32.64 -32.60
CA ASP A 144 -32.83 -33.14 -33.82
C ASP A 144 -32.59 -32.28 -35.07
N SER A 145 -31.46 -31.56 -35.17
CA SER A 145 -31.12 -30.76 -36.38
C SER A 145 -29.96 -31.40 -37.17
N LEU A 146 -29.87 -31.03 -38.47
CA LEU A 146 -28.76 -31.40 -39.35
C LEU A 146 -27.41 -30.78 -38.94
N LEU A 147 -27.43 -29.85 -37.97
CA LEU A 147 -26.22 -29.15 -37.47
C LEU A 147 -25.26 -30.08 -36.65
N PRO A 148 -25.74 -30.94 -35.73
CA PRO A 148 -24.86 -31.70 -34.84
C PRO A 148 -23.80 -32.57 -35.54
N PRO A 149 -24.04 -33.30 -36.58
CA PRO A 149 -23.03 -34.19 -37.19
C PRO A 149 -21.87 -33.42 -37.86
N ILE A 150 -22.19 -32.34 -38.60
CA ILE A 150 -21.19 -31.49 -39.29
C ILE A 150 -20.40 -30.70 -38.27
N PHE A 151 -21.11 -30.13 -37.30
CA PHE A 151 -20.53 -29.32 -36.25
C PHE A 151 -19.60 -30.13 -35.34
N ASN A 152 -20.03 -31.28 -34.86
CA ASN A 152 -19.24 -32.11 -33.95
C ASN A 152 -17.88 -32.46 -34.54
N THR A 153 -17.83 -32.88 -35.79
CA THR A 153 -16.56 -33.28 -36.44
C THR A 153 -15.63 -32.08 -36.61
N GLN A 154 -16.12 -30.98 -37.10
CA GLN A 154 -15.31 -29.79 -37.35
C GLN A 154 -14.91 -29.09 -36.03
N LEU A 155 -15.83 -28.98 -35.07
CA LEU A 155 -15.55 -28.37 -33.78
C LEU A 155 -14.55 -29.16 -32.95
N HIS A 156 -14.64 -30.50 -32.98
CA HIS A 156 -13.63 -31.37 -32.35
C HIS A 156 -12.22 -31.07 -32.88
N GLN A 157 -12.07 -30.89 -34.19
CA GLN A 157 -10.77 -30.58 -34.80
C GLN A 157 -10.27 -29.19 -34.42
N ILE A 158 -11.17 -28.19 -34.39
CA ILE A 158 -10.82 -26.80 -34.05
C ILE A 158 -10.43 -26.72 -32.57
N LEU A 159 -11.23 -27.27 -31.68
CA LEU A 159 -11.06 -27.14 -30.25
C LEU A 159 -9.94 -28.01 -29.69
N SER A 160 -9.63 -29.17 -30.31
CA SER A 160 -8.48 -30.00 -29.95
C SER A 160 -7.12 -29.36 -30.33
N ARG A 161 -7.11 -28.29 -31.14
CA ARG A 161 -5.89 -27.50 -31.37
C ARG A 161 -5.48 -26.67 -30.18
N PHE A 162 -6.37 -26.43 -29.21
CA PHE A 162 -6.01 -25.72 -28.00
C PHE A 162 -5.09 -26.57 -27.13
N HIS A 163 -3.90 -26.09 -26.94
CA HIS A 163 -2.90 -26.68 -26.05
C HIS A 163 -2.23 -25.59 -25.23
N MET A 164 -1.83 -25.94 -24.04
CA MET A 164 -1.03 -25.06 -23.16
C MET A 164 0.42 -25.55 -23.26
N ASP A 165 1.29 -24.71 -23.80
CA ASP A 165 2.71 -24.97 -23.92
C ASP A 165 3.50 -24.08 -22.93
N LEU A 166 4.21 -24.72 -21.99
CA LEU A 166 5.07 -24.06 -21.00
C LEU A 166 6.50 -23.85 -21.51
N LYS A 167 6.84 -24.37 -22.70
CA LYS A 167 8.18 -24.24 -23.27
C LYS A 167 8.63 -22.78 -23.44
N PRO A 168 7.80 -21.83 -23.96
CA PRO A 168 8.20 -20.44 -24.07
C PRO A 168 8.53 -19.80 -22.71
N ALA A 169 7.77 -20.17 -21.65
CA ALA A 169 8.05 -19.70 -20.30
C ALA A 169 9.39 -20.24 -19.75
N THR A 170 9.70 -21.50 -20.00
CA THR A 170 10.98 -22.09 -19.59
C THR A 170 12.15 -21.52 -20.38
N ASP A 171 12.00 -21.23 -21.67
CA ASP A 171 13.02 -20.60 -22.48
C ASP A 171 13.30 -19.15 -22.01
N GLN A 172 12.27 -18.39 -21.63
CA GLN A 172 12.43 -17.09 -20.99
C GLN A 172 13.14 -17.19 -19.64
N LEU A 173 12.78 -18.21 -18.83
CA LEU A 173 13.46 -18.47 -17.57
C LEU A 173 14.95 -18.74 -17.77
N LYS A 174 15.33 -19.61 -18.72
CA LYS A 174 16.73 -19.87 -19.07
C LYS A 174 17.45 -18.59 -19.49
N ALA A 175 16.82 -17.73 -20.26
CA ALA A 175 17.37 -16.45 -20.67
C ALA A 175 17.56 -15.46 -19.49
N LEU A 176 16.82 -15.62 -18.38
CA LEU A 176 16.97 -14.81 -17.18
C LEU A 176 18.04 -15.35 -16.22
N LEU A 177 18.32 -16.65 -16.22
CA LEU A 177 19.25 -17.30 -15.30
C LEU A 177 20.63 -16.59 -15.17
N PRO A 178 21.31 -16.20 -16.26
CA PRO A 178 22.63 -15.56 -16.17
C PRO A 178 22.62 -14.24 -15.40
N TYR A 179 21.43 -13.66 -15.15
CA TYR A 179 21.28 -12.38 -14.45
C TYR A 179 20.81 -12.54 -12.99
N VAL A 180 20.31 -13.71 -12.67
CA VAL A 180 19.71 -14.00 -11.35
C VAL A 180 20.63 -14.89 -10.52
N VAL A 181 21.52 -15.63 -11.16
CA VAL A 181 22.44 -16.57 -10.48
C VAL A 181 23.91 -16.33 -10.87
N PRO A 182 24.86 -16.68 -9.98
CA PRO A 182 26.29 -16.69 -10.34
C PRO A 182 26.56 -17.57 -11.57
N ARG A 183 27.50 -17.15 -12.42
CA ARG A 183 27.80 -17.86 -13.69
C ARG A 183 28.09 -19.34 -13.52
N TYR A 184 28.78 -19.74 -12.45
CA TYR A 184 29.12 -21.15 -12.16
C TYR A 184 27.87 -22.02 -11.85
N SER A 185 26.77 -21.38 -11.44
CA SER A 185 25.50 -22.06 -11.17
C SER A 185 24.57 -22.07 -12.39
N ALA A 186 24.81 -21.21 -13.39
CA ALA A 186 23.92 -21.05 -14.54
C ALA A 186 23.81 -22.33 -15.38
N ASP A 187 24.92 -23.03 -15.62
CA ASP A 187 24.93 -24.28 -16.40
C ASP A 187 24.20 -25.42 -15.65
N ARG A 188 24.38 -25.49 -14.34
CA ARG A 188 23.69 -26.45 -13.49
C ARG A 188 22.16 -26.20 -13.51
N LEU A 189 21.76 -24.97 -13.32
CA LEU A 189 20.35 -24.58 -13.37
C LEU A 189 19.74 -24.77 -14.75
N THR A 190 20.49 -24.52 -15.82
CA THR A 190 20.05 -24.80 -17.19
C THR A 190 19.72 -26.28 -17.35
N ARG A 191 20.60 -27.18 -16.90
CA ARG A 191 20.33 -28.64 -16.94
C ARG A 191 19.11 -29.04 -16.11
N MET A 192 18.97 -28.45 -14.92
CA MET A 192 17.78 -28.65 -14.08
C MET A 192 16.50 -28.24 -14.81
N ILE A 193 16.49 -27.06 -15.43
CA ILE A 193 15.32 -26.56 -16.19
C ILE A 193 15.08 -27.42 -17.43
N ASP A 194 16.12 -27.94 -18.07
CA ASP A 194 15.98 -28.87 -19.20
C ASP A 194 15.34 -30.20 -18.79
N SER A 195 15.43 -30.60 -17.53
CA SER A 195 14.77 -31.76 -16.97
C SER A 195 13.30 -31.53 -16.61
N LEU A 196 12.83 -30.28 -16.69
CA LEU A 196 11.48 -29.90 -16.29
C LEU A 196 10.44 -30.60 -17.19
N ARG A 197 9.46 -31.22 -16.55
CA ARG A 197 8.34 -31.88 -17.21
C ARG A 197 7.08 -31.77 -16.36
N ILE A 198 5.95 -31.83 -17.00
CA ILE A 198 4.66 -31.95 -16.32
C ILE A 198 4.49 -33.40 -15.85
N GLY A 199 4.34 -33.61 -14.54
CA GLY A 199 4.14 -34.90 -13.94
C GLY A 199 2.69 -35.38 -14.02
N HIS A 200 1.78 -34.56 -13.46
CA HIS A 200 0.35 -34.80 -13.55
C HIS A 200 -0.45 -33.54 -13.45
N ILE A 201 -1.68 -33.58 -13.91
CA ILE A 201 -2.63 -32.49 -13.87
C ILE A 201 -3.88 -32.98 -13.16
N LYS A 202 -4.40 -32.20 -12.24
CA LYS A 202 -5.65 -32.49 -11.55
C LYS A 202 -6.60 -31.30 -11.67
N VAL A 203 -7.80 -31.57 -12.16
CA VAL A 203 -8.88 -30.58 -12.19
C VAL A 203 -9.42 -30.37 -10.77
N ARG A 204 -9.61 -29.12 -10.39
CA ARG A 204 -10.19 -28.69 -9.12
C ARG A 204 -11.41 -27.82 -9.38
N PRO A 205 -12.31 -27.64 -8.41
CA PRO A 205 -13.49 -26.75 -8.57
C PRO A 205 -13.15 -25.32 -8.95
N ASN A 206 -11.94 -24.84 -8.62
CA ASN A 206 -11.51 -23.44 -8.79
C ASN A 206 -10.31 -23.27 -9.75
N GLY A 207 -9.81 -24.37 -10.38
CA GLY A 207 -8.67 -24.31 -11.31
C GLY A 207 -8.01 -25.65 -11.59
N LEU A 208 -6.79 -25.62 -12.11
CA LEU A 208 -5.96 -26.79 -12.38
C LEU A 208 -4.76 -26.82 -11.43
N ASP A 209 -4.54 -27.95 -10.75
CA ASP A 209 -3.25 -28.30 -10.14
C ASP A 209 -2.36 -28.94 -11.21
N VAL A 210 -1.28 -28.29 -11.56
CA VAL A 210 -0.26 -28.78 -12.49
C VAL A 210 0.99 -29.08 -11.69
N HIS A 211 1.42 -30.33 -11.64
CA HIS A 211 2.64 -30.69 -10.94
C HIS A 211 3.80 -30.74 -11.92
N LEU A 212 4.74 -29.82 -11.75
CA LEU A 212 5.99 -29.82 -12.49
C LEU A 212 7.01 -30.68 -11.75
N ILE A 213 7.71 -31.54 -12.46
CA ILE A 213 8.78 -32.40 -11.95
C ILE A 213 10.10 -31.93 -12.53
N LEU A 214 11.09 -31.81 -11.66
CA LEU A 214 12.44 -31.33 -11.96
C LEU A 214 13.43 -32.32 -11.35
N ASP A 215 14.48 -32.69 -12.07
CA ASP A 215 15.55 -33.51 -11.55
C ASP A 215 16.65 -32.61 -10.99
N VAL A 216 16.98 -32.76 -9.69
CA VAL A 216 17.90 -31.94 -8.93
C VAL A 216 19.10 -32.79 -8.55
N ASP A 217 20.32 -32.27 -8.77
CA ASP A 217 21.52 -32.91 -8.22
C ASP A 217 21.46 -32.91 -6.70
N GLU A 218 22.07 -33.91 -6.04
CA GLU A 218 22.04 -34.04 -4.58
C GLU A 218 22.33 -32.75 -3.86
N LEU A 219 21.41 -32.37 -2.97
CA LEU A 219 21.52 -31.11 -2.20
C LEU A 219 22.51 -31.33 -1.06
N SER A 220 23.67 -30.67 -1.11
CA SER A 220 24.57 -30.64 0.04
C SER A 220 23.89 -29.91 1.20
N PRO A 221 23.97 -30.43 2.44
CA PRO A 221 23.48 -29.71 3.61
C PRO A 221 24.09 -28.31 3.68
N ALA A 222 23.30 -27.30 4.00
CA ALA A 222 23.82 -25.95 4.20
C ALA A 222 24.80 -25.96 5.39
N GLU A 223 26.07 -25.64 5.14
CA GLU A 223 27.03 -25.40 6.20
C GLU A 223 26.63 -24.14 7.00
N THR A 224 26.90 -24.17 8.31
CA THR A 224 26.68 -22.97 9.14
C THR A 224 27.73 -21.93 8.81
N GLU A 225 27.32 -20.87 8.14
CA GLU A 225 28.20 -19.78 7.77
C GLU A 225 28.50 -18.83 8.96
N PRO A 226 29.69 -18.19 9.00
CA PRO A 226 30.03 -17.21 10.02
C PRO A 226 29.21 -15.92 9.88
N ALA A 227 29.20 -15.07 10.92
CA ALA A 227 28.55 -13.77 10.88
C ALA A 227 29.12 -12.89 9.76
N LEU A 228 28.27 -12.06 9.14
CA LEU A 228 28.64 -11.18 8.04
C LEU A 228 29.78 -10.21 8.43
N THR A 229 30.76 -10.05 7.56
CA THR A 229 31.78 -9.01 7.66
C THR A 229 31.20 -7.62 7.35
N ALA A 230 31.91 -6.55 7.71
CA ALA A 230 31.49 -5.18 7.42
C ALA A 230 31.27 -4.93 5.90
N ILE A 231 32.07 -5.56 5.04
CA ILE A 231 31.95 -5.47 3.57
C ILE A 231 30.69 -6.17 3.09
N GLU A 232 30.39 -7.36 3.62
CA GLU A 232 29.17 -8.11 3.29
C GLU A 232 27.91 -7.40 3.78
N VAL A 233 27.95 -6.75 4.95
CA VAL A 233 26.84 -5.90 5.42
C VAL A 233 26.60 -4.72 4.46
N GLN A 234 27.66 -4.08 3.95
CA GLN A 234 27.52 -3.01 2.96
C GLN A 234 26.94 -3.54 1.63
N GLN A 235 27.37 -4.71 1.17
CA GLN A 235 26.81 -5.35 -0.01
C GLN A 235 25.33 -5.71 0.18
N LEU A 236 24.97 -6.24 1.36
CA LEU A 236 23.59 -6.52 1.72
C LEU A 236 22.74 -5.24 1.69
N GLU A 237 23.24 -4.13 2.23
CA GLU A 237 22.53 -2.85 2.16
C GLU A 237 22.30 -2.40 0.72
N GLN A 238 23.28 -2.51 -0.17
CA GLN A 238 23.13 -2.18 -1.59
C GLN A 238 22.08 -3.07 -2.28
N ARG A 239 22.05 -4.37 -1.98
CA ARG A 239 21.02 -5.28 -2.49
C ARG A 239 19.62 -4.93 -1.98
N CYS A 240 19.51 -4.62 -0.69
CA CYS A 240 18.25 -4.16 -0.12
C CYS A 240 17.74 -2.85 -0.76
N GLN A 241 18.66 -1.92 -1.07
CA GLN A 241 18.31 -0.67 -1.77
C GLN A 241 17.83 -0.92 -3.20
N ALA A 242 18.49 -1.83 -3.93
CA ALA A 242 18.09 -2.22 -5.27
C ALA A 242 16.72 -2.91 -5.26
N TRP A 243 16.48 -3.76 -4.26
CA TRP A 243 15.19 -4.40 -4.07
C TRP A 243 14.07 -3.39 -3.75
N ASP A 244 14.32 -2.43 -2.86
CA ASP A 244 13.35 -1.36 -2.55
C ASP A 244 13.01 -0.53 -3.81
N ALA A 245 14.03 -0.19 -4.61
CA ALA A 245 13.82 0.54 -5.86
C ALA A 245 12.97 -0.26 -6.86
N PHE A 246 13.27 -1.53 -7.04
CA PHE A 246 12.51 -2.44 -7.89
C PHE A 246 11.06 -2.58 -7.42
N LEU A 247 10.83 -2.85 -6.13
CA LEU A 247 9.49 -2.98 -5.59
C LEU A 247 8.69 -1.68 -5.72
N THR A 248 9.33 -0.53 -5.47
CA THR A 248 8.70 0.78 -5.65
C THR A 248 8.28 1.00 -7.10
N PHE A 249 9.13 0.62 -8.05
CA PHE A 249 8.82 0.68 -9.49
C PHE A 249 7.59 -0.19 -9.80
N VAL A 250 7.59 -1.46 -9.41
CA VAL A 250 6.48 -2.40 -9.64
C VAL A 250 5.19 -1.88 -9.03
N VAL A 251 5.24 -1.42 -7.77
CA VAL A 251 4.07 -0.89 -7.06
C VAL A 251 3.52 0.35 -7.77
N LYS A 252 4.37 1.25 -8.28
CA LYS A 252 3.93 2.44 -9.04
C LYS A 252 3.24 2.06 -10.34
N GLU A 253 3.83 1.15 -11.14
CA GLU A 253 3.25 0.69 -12.41
C GLU A 253 1.89 0.05 -12.18
N VAL A 254 1.81 -0.89 -11.24
CA VAL A 254 0.57 -1.62 -10.93
C VAL A 254 -0.50 -0.69 -10.31
N ALA A 255 -0.11 0.22 -9.39
CA ALA A 255 -1.04 1.17 -8.79
C ALA A 255 -1.58 2.20 -9.80
N THR A 256 -0.79 2.55 -10.82
CA THR A 256 -1.22 3.44 -11.92
C THR A 256 -2.21 2.72 -12.84
N ALA A 257 -2.00 1.43 -13.10
CA ALA A 257 -2.87 0.63 -13.95
C ALA A 257 -4.24 0.33 -13.33
N THR A 258 -4.36 0.34 -11.99
CA THR A 258 -5.63 0.02 -11.31
C THR A 258 -6.49 1.23 -11.00
N ARG A 259 -7.81 1.07 -11.14
CA ARG A 259 -8.83 2.02 -10.64
C ARG A 259 -9.31 1.66 -9.23
N SER A 260 -8.93 0.50 -8.70
CA SER A 260 -9.38 -0.01 -7.39
C SER A 260 -8.60 0.61 -6.25
N GLU A 261 -9.26 1.38 -5.39
CA GLU A 261 -8.71 1.93 -4.14
C GLU A 261 -8.23 0.82 -3.18
N ALA A 262 -8.97 -0.29 -3.12
CA ALA A 262 -8.62 -1.43 -2.28
C ALA A 262 -7.29 -2.07 -2.72
N LEU A 263 -7.08 -2.21 -4.04
CA LEU A 263 -5.83 -2.74 -4.59
C LEU A 263 -4.67 -1.78 -4.36
N ARG A 264 -4.86 -0.46 -4.53
CA ARG A 264 -3.84 0.54 -4.19
C ARG A 264 -3.44 0.46 -2.72
N SER A 265 -4.43 0.36 -1.81
CA SER A 265 -4.15 0.19 -0.38
C SER A 265 -3.30 -1.06 -0.11
N THR A 266 -3.62 -2.19 -0.76
CA THR A 266 -2.85 -3.44 -0.61
C THR A 266 -1.42 -3.28 -1.13
N LEU A 267 -1.21 -2.59 -2.25
CA LEU A 267 0.12 -2.30 -2.80
C LEU A 267 0.96 -1.44 -1.85
N LEU A 268 0.35 -0.42 -1.23
CA LEU A 268 1.02 0.39 -0.22
C LEU A 268 1.43 -0.46 0.99
N ASP A 269 0.53 -1.34 1.46
CA ASP A 269 0.81 -2.24 2.58
C ASP A 269 2.01 -3.15 2.31
N ILE A 270 2.07 -3.71 1.09
CA ILE A 270 3.19 -4.54 0.67
C ILE A 270 4.49 -3.73 0.66
N LEU A 271 4.47 -2.54 0.06
CA LEU A 271 5.65 -1.67 -0.01
C LEU A 271 6.17 -1.30 1.39
N LEU A 272 5.29 -0.86 2.27
CA LEU A 272 5.67 -0.45 3.63
C LEU A 272 6.16 -1.65 4.45
N ASP A 273 5.45 -2.77 4.45
CA ASP A 273 5.86 -3.96 5.21
C ASP A 273 7.25 -4.46 4.77
N VAL A 274 7.54 -4.47 3.47
CA VAL A 274 8.85 -4.86 2.96
C VAL A 274 9.93 -3.88 3.42
N ARG A 275 9.67 -2.58 3.40
CA ARG A 275 10.61 -1.56 3.88
C ARG A 275 10.87 -1.68 5.39
N TYR A 276 9.85 -2.01 6.18
CA TYR A 276 10.05 -2.33 7.60
C TYR A 276 10.86 -3.61 7.80
N GLN A 277 10.67 -4.64 6.96
CA GLN A 277 11.49 -5.85 6.99
C GLN A 277 12.95 -5.56 6.64
N ILE A 278 13.20 -4.75 5.59
CA ILE A 278 14.55 -4.30 5.24
C ILE A 278 15.20 -3.56 6.41
N LYS A 279 14.48 -2.62 7.04
CA LYS A 279 14.97 -1.94 8.25
C LYS A 279 15.36 -2.95 9.33
N TYR A 280 14.52 -3.94 9.60
CA TYR A 280 14.79 -4.99 10.59
C TYR A 280 16.03 -5.83 10.23
N ILE A 281 16.14 -6.28 8.99
CA ILE A 281 17.28 -7.06 8.48
C ILE A 281 18.59 -6.29 8.70
N LEU A 282 18.64 -5.02 8.31
CA LEU A 282 19.85 -4.19 8.42
C LEU A 282 20.22 -3.84 9.87
N THR A 283 19.27 -3.89 10.82
CA THR A 283 19.53 -3.54 12.22
C THR A 283 19.76 -4.75 13.12
N SER A 284 19.28 -5.94 12.74
CA SER A 284 19.34 -7.15 13.60
C SER A 284 20.57 -8.02 13.38
N ASN A 285 21.46 -7.66 12.46
CA ASN A 285 22.63 -8.46 12.07
C ASN A 285 22.23 -9.92 11.79
N PRO A 286 21.69 -10.23 10.60
CA PRO A 286 21.08 -11.53 10.31
C PRO A 286 22.12 -12.64 10.49
N LYS A 287 21.71 -13.67 11.24
CA LYS A 287 22.50 -14.89 11.39
C LYS A 287 22.54 -15.59 10.02
N SER A 288 23.68 -16.19 9.74
CA SER A 288 24.00 -16.92 8.51
C SER A 288 22.95 -17.96 8.08
N GLY A 289 22.90 -18.24 6.79
CA GLY A 289 22.23 -19.39 6.18
C GLY A 289 21.06 -19.08 5.24
N LEU A 290 20.50 -17.87 5.25
CA LEU A 290 19.39 -17.49 4.35
C LEU A 290 19.67 -16.11 3.77
N ASP A 291 19.66 -15.97 2.43
CA ASP A 291 19.74 -14.66 1.77
C ASP A 291 18.47 -13.85 2.10
N PRO A 292 18.56 -12.79 2.92
CA PRO A 292 17.39 -12.04 3.35
C PRO A 292 16.73 -11.28 2.18
N VAL A 293 17.45 -10.92 1.13
CA VAL A 293 16.89 -10.26 -0.06
C VAL A 293 16.05 -11.23 -0.87
N LYS A 294 16.51 -12.48 -0.98
CA LYS A 294 15.77 -13.58 -1.59
C LYS A 294 14.45 -13.84 -0.86
N GLN A 295 14.48 -13.87 0.49
CA GLN A 295 13.25 -14.00 1.28
C GLN A 295 12.30 -12.82 1.08
N LEU A 296 12.82 -11.60 0.99
CA LEU A 296 12.03 -10.41 0.68
C LEU A 296 11.35 -10.54 -0.69
N PHE A 297 12.07 -11.05 -1.70
CA PHE A 297 11.49 -11.30 -3.02
C PHE A 297 10.31 -12.28 -2.92
N VAL A 298 10.52 -13.44 -2.36
CA VAL A 298 9.50 -14.50 -2.29
C VAL A 298 8.28 -14.02 -1.51
N SER A 299 8.48 -13.43 -0.32
CA SER A 299 7.37 -12.96 0.51
C SER A 299 6.61 -11.79 -0.10
N SER A 300 7.30 -10.91 -0.81
CA SER A 300 6.66 -9.80 -1.54
C SER A 300 5.86 -10.31 -2.72
N TRP A 301 6.42 -11.27 -3.46
CA TRP A 301 5.79 -11.86 -4.62
C TRP A 301 4.50 -12.61 -4.25
N GLU A 302 4.50 -13.38 -3.17
CA GLU A 302 3.29 -14.06 -2.66
C GLU A 302 2.12 -13.11 -2.38
N ARG A 303 2.41 -11.86 -2.09
CA ARG A 303 1.39 -10.82 -1.86
C ARG A 303 1.06 -10.03 -3.13
N LEU A 304 2.02 -9.80 -4.02
CA LEU A 304 1.84 -9.04 -5.27
C LEU A 304 1.11 -9.84 -6.35
N GLU A 305 1.43 -11.12 -6.49
CA GLU A 305 0.87 -11.99 -7.53
C GLU A 305 -0.66 -11.95 -7.59
N PRO A 306 -1.42 -12.15 -6.49
CA PRO A 306 -2.88 -12.09 -6.52
C PRO A 306 -3.42 -10.73 -6.96
N VAL A 307 -2.75 -9.65 -6.55
CA VAL A 307 -3.14 -8.28 -6.91
C VAL A 307 -2.92 -8.02 -8.40
N MET A 308 -1.78 -8.45 -8.94
CA MET A 308 -1.47 -8.32 -10.36
C MET A 308 -2.41 -9.14 -11.24
N LEU A 309 -2.76 -10.34 -10.79
CA LEU A 309 -3.75 -11.19 -11.47
C LEU A 309 -5.13 -10.55 -11.48
N GLU A 310 -5.58 -10.00 -10.35
CA GLU A 310 -6.87 -9.30 -10.27
C GLU A 310 -6.92 -8.11 -11.23
N ILE A 311 -5.86 -7.30 -11.29
CA ILE A 311 -5.76 -6.18 -12.23
C ILE A 311 -5.78 -6.67 -13.68
N SER A 312 -5.08 -7.77 -13.98
CA SER A 312 -5.05 -8.36 -15.32
C SER A 312 -6.44 -8.79 -15.81
N ILE A 313 -7.31 -9.17 -14.89
CA ILE A 313 -8.69 -9.58 -15.19
C ILE A 313 -9.62 -8.37 -15.35
N GLN A 314 -9.45 -7.35 -14.49
CA GLN A 314 -10.37 -6.19 -14.42
C GLN A 314 -10.12 -5.13 -15.49
N SER A 315 -8.94 -5.11 -16.12
CA SER A 315 -8.55 -4.06 -17.08
C SER A 315 -8.20 -4.65 -18.45
N PRO A 316 -9.17 -5.15 -19.22
CA PRO A 316 -8.93 -5.75 -20.53
C PRO A 316 -8.42 -4.75 -21.58
N GLU A 317 -8.55 -3.45 -21.34
CA GLU A 317 -8.12 -2.36 -22.25
C GLU A 317 -6.61 -2.10 -22.22
N HIS A 318 -5.91 -2.54 -21.16
CA HIS A 318 -4.47 -2.39 -21.04
C HIS A 318 -3.74 -3.56 -21.71
N ASN A 319 -2.57 -3.28 -22.26
CA ASN A 319 -1.70 -4.35 -22.81
C ASN A 319 -1.25 -5.28 -21.68
N LEU A 320 -1.97 -6.39 -21.49
CA LEU A 320 -1.76 -7.35 -20.38
C LEU A 320 -0.54 -8.26 -20.60
N LEU A 321 0.06 -8.25 -21.79
CA LEU A 321 1.21 -9.10 -22.13
C LEU A 321 2.41 -8.87 -21.20
N PRO A 322 2.81 -7.61 -20.91
CA PRO A 322 3.90 -7.36 -19.97
C PRO A 322 3.61 -7.91 -18.57
N PHE A 323 2.39 -7.75 -18.08
CA PHE A 323 2.00 -8.24 -16.75
C PHE A 323 2.02 -9.78 -16.66
N LEU A 324 1.51 -10.47 -17.68
CA LEU A 324 1.54 -11.93 -17.71
C LEU A 324 2.96 -12.48 -17.83
N SER A 325 3.77 -11.88 -18.68
CA SER A 325 5.18 -12.26 -18.83
C SER A 325 5.94 -12.02 -17.53
N PHE A 326 5.66 -10.91 -16.85
CA PHE A 326 6.25 -10.59 -15.56
C PHE A 326 5.82 -11.60 -14.48
N ILE A 327 4.53 -11.93 -14.38
CA ILE A 327 3.99 -12.92 -13.45
C ILE A 327 4.68 -14.27 -13.67
N THR A 328 4.75 -14.74 -14.92
CA THR A 328 5.38 -16.02 -15.25
C THR A 328 6.87 -16.05 -14.89
N ALA A 329 7.61 -14.97 -15.20
CA ALA A 329 9.03 -14.87 -14.87
C ALA A 329 9.28 -14.87 -13.35
N ALA A 330 8.47 -14.12 -12.59
CA ALA A 330 8.60 -14.03 -11.15
C ALA A 330 8.17 -15.32 -10.44
N ASP A 331 7.13 -16.01 -10.93
CA ASP A 331 6.73 -17.33 -10.43
C ASP A 331 7.81 -18.39 -10.69
N ALA A 332 8.48 -18.31 -11.82
CA ALA A 332 9.60 -19.20 -12.13
C ALA A 332 10.77 -18.97 -11.15
N ILE A 333 11.10 -17.73 -10.83
CA ILE A 333 12.13 -17.39 -9.82
C ILE A 333 11.72 -17.91 -8.44
N LYS A 334 10.47 -17.74 -8.03
CA LYS A 334 9.93 -18.27 -6.77
C LYS A 334 9.96 -19.81 -6.72
N ALA A 335 9.64 -20.46 -7.84
CA ALA A 335 9.70 -21.91 -7.95
C ALA A 335 11.16 -22.42 -7.79
N LEU A 336 12.12 -21.75 -8.44
CA LEU A 336 13.54 -22.08 -8.30
C LEU A 336 14.04 -21.85 -6.87
N ASP A 337 13.52 -20.86 -6.15
CA ASP A 337 13.86 -20.61 -4.75
C ASP A 337 13.44 -21.79 -3.85
N ARG A 338 12.32 -22.42 -4.11
CA ARG A 338 11.85 -23.60 -3.36
C ARG A 338 12.74 -24.83 -3.50
N LEU A 339 13.62 -24.83 -4.50
CA LEU A 339 14.57 -25.93 -4.71
C LEU A 339 15.76 -25.92 -3.75
N GLY A 340 15.79 -24.95 -2.83
CA GLY A 340 16.71 -24.92 -1.71
C GLY A 340 18.03 -24.19 -1.95
N PRO A 341 18.87 -24.13 -0.90
CA PRO A 341 20.16 -23.39 -0.92
C PRO A 341 21.12 -23.82 -2.02
N ALA A 342 21.00 -25.07 -2.51
CA ALA A 342 21.84 -25.62 -3.55
C ALA A 342 21.70 -24.93 -4.91
N ALA A 343 20.62 -24.20 -5.17
CA ALA A 343 20.44 -23.45 -6.40
C ALA A 343 21.27 -22.17 -6.45
N GLY A 344 21.77 -21.66 -5.32
CA GLY A 344 22.63 -20.45 -5.24
C GLY A 344 22.01 -19.24 -5.91
N LEU A 345 20.69 -19.07 -5.82
CA LEU A 345 19.96 -17.96 -6.43
C LEU A 345 20.40 -16.65 -5.76
N ASP A 346 21.22 -15.89 -6.45
CA ASP A 346 21.55 -14.52 -6.09
C ASP A 346 20.71 -13.55 -6.94
N ILE A 347 19.73 -12.90 -6.33
CA ILE A 347 18.90 -11.90 -7.02
C ILE A 347 19.76 -10.67 -7.27
N SER A 348 20.32 -10.57 -8.48
CA SER A 348 21.22 -9.49 -8.85
C SER A 348 20.44 -8.22 -9.23
N THR A 349 21.10 -7.07 -9.10
CA THR A 349 20.57 -5.78 -9.55
C THR A 349 20.19 -5.80 -11.03
N ASP A 350 20.98 -6.50 -11.87
CA ASP A 350 20.70 -6.60 -13.31
C ASP A 350 19.51 -7.51 -13.61
N GLY A 351 19.33 -8.58 -12.84
CA GLY A 351 18.13 -9.41 -12.91
C GLY A 351 16.86 -8.62 -12.56
N LEU A 352 16.91 -7.81 -11.50
CA LEU A 352 15.79 -6.94 -11.12
C LEU A 352 15.47 -5.89 -12.19
N ARG A 353 16.49 -5.29 -12.84
CA ARG A 353 16.29 -4.36 -13.97
C ARG A 353 15.61 -5.03 -15.15
N ARG A 354 15.98 -6.28 -15.46
CA ARG A 354 15.36 -7.03 -16.56
C ARG A 354 13.90 -7.38 -16.24
N LEU A 355 13.60 -7.83 -15.03
CA LEU A 355 12.22 -8.05 -14.60
C LEU A 355 11.38 -6.77 -14.69
N ALA A 356 11.90 -5.65 -14.25
CA ALA A 356 11.19 -4.37 -14.35
C ALA A 356 10.95 -3.94 -15.81
N ARG A 357 11.88 -4.21 -16.73
CA ARG A 357 11.70 -3.94 -18.17
C ARG A 357 10.64 -4.80 -18.83
N LEU A 358 10.24 -5.94 -18.24
CA LEU A 358 9.09 -6.70 -18.73
C LEU A 358 7.76 -5.97 -18.53
N LEU A 359 7.69 -5.06 -17.56
CA LEU A 359 6.51 -4.24 -17.30
C LEU A 359 6.51 -2.92 -18.07
N ASN A 360 7.68 -2.42 -18.47
CA ASN A 360 7.83 -1.12 -19.10
C ASN A 360 8.47 -1.25 -20.48
N ASP A 361 7.75 -0.82 -21.52
CA ASP A 361 8.22 -0.86 -22.91
C ASP A 361 9.27 0.21 -23.22
N ASN A 362 9.62 1.12 -22.27
CA ASN A 362 10.60 2.16 -22.50
C ASN A 362 12.00 1.74 -22.04
N PRO A 363 12.90 1.31 -22.95
CA PRO A 363 14.24 0.81 -22.60
C PRO A 363 15.19 1.90 -22.09
N SER A 364 14.85 3.17 -22.24
CA SER A 364 15.72 4.30 -21.85
C SER A 364 15.62 4.66 -20.36
N ILE A 365 14.64 4.12 -19.63
CA ILE A 365 14.46 4.37 -18.19
C ILE A 365 15.10 3.24 -17.40
N ASP A 366 16.05 3.57 -16.52
CA ASP A 366 16.54 2.63 -15.51
C ASP A 366 15.51 2.54 -14.37
N PRO A 367 14.77 1.42 -14.25
CA PRO A 367 13.69 1.28 -13.26
C PRO A 367 14.20 1.25 -11.82
N LEU A 368 15.50 1.01 -11.61
CA LEU A 368 16.09 1.02 -10.27
C LEU A 368 16.64 2.40 -9.87
N LYS A 369 16.60 3.37 -10.79
CA LYS A 369 17.00 4.73 -10.50
C LYS A 369 15.79 5.52 -10.02
N TYR A 370 15.67 5.71 -8.71
CA TYR A 370 14.65 6.60 -8.18
C TYR A 370 15.19 7.52 -7.07
N PRO A 371 14.63 8.73 -6.92
CA PRO A 371 15.17 9.74 -6.03
C PRO A 371 15.06 9.35 -4.55
N VAL A 372 15.99 9.86 -3.74
CA VAL A 372 15.90 9.80 -2.27
C VAL A 372 14.88 10.81 -1.74
N GLU A 373 14.68 11.89 -2.47
CA GLU A 373 13.74 12.96 -2.16
C GLU A 373 12.28 12.55 -2.47
N ILE A 374 11.36 13.48 -2.38
CA ILE A 374 9.94 13.28 -2.64
C ILE A 374 9.71 12.77 -4.07
N ASP A 375 8.91 11.72 -4.21
CA ASP A 375 8.38 11.22 -5.46
C ASP A 375 6.91 11.66 -5.58
N PRO A 376 6.58 12.65 -6.44
CA PRO A 376 5.21 13.17 -6.55
C PRO A 376 4.19 12.13 -7.00
N VAL A 377 4.62 11.16 -7.84
CA VAL A 377 3.74 10.08 -8.31
C VAL A 377 3.39 9.16 -7.16
N LEU A 378 4.37 8.78 -6.34
CA LEU A 378 4.16 7.95 -5.16
C LEU A 378 3.23 8.64 -4.15
N GLN A 379 3.44 9.94 -3.89
CA GLN A 379 2.58 10.72 -3.01
C GLN A 379 1.14 10.77 -3.53
N GLN A 380 0.95 11.04 -4.81
CA GLN A 380 -0.38 11.14 -5.43
C GLN A 380 -1.11 9.79 -5.44
N LEU A 381 -0.43 8.69 -5.78
CA LEU A 381 -1.04 7.36 -5.83
C LEU A 381 -1.62 6.92 -4.49
N PHE A 382 -0.96 7.31 -3.39
CA PHE A 382 -1.31 6.85 -2.05
C PHE A 382 -1.83 7.97 -1.14
N ASP A 383 -2.11 9.14 -1.71
CA ASP A 383 -2.63 10.31 -0.98
C ASP A 383 -1.78 10.64 0.27
N PHE A 384 -0.46 10.64 0.09
CA PHE A 384 0.51 11.11 1.08
C PHE A 384 1.11 12.42 0.64
N GLY A 385 1.61 13.12 1.60
CA GLY A 385 2.33 14.37 1.42
C GLY A 385 1.65 15.50 2.16
N ILE A 386 2.49 16.30 2.77
CA ILE A 386 2.07 17.55 3.36
C ILE A 386 1.69 18.42 2.16
N HIS A 387 0.40 18.63 1.95
CA HIS A 387 -0.08 19.51 0.89
C HIS A 387 0.62 20.86 1.02
N GLN A 388 1.66 21.05 0.22
CA GLN A 388 2.20 22.38 0.02
C GLN A 388 1.04 23.17 -0.61
N GLU A 389 0.69 24.33 -0.03
CA GLU A 389 -0.12 25.29 -0.74
C GLU A 389 0.37 25.37 -2.17
N ILE A 390 -0.51 25.06 -3.12
CA ILE A 390 -0.21 25.09 -4.56
C ILE A 390 0.25 26.50 -4.84
N VAL A 391 1.56 26.72 -4.89
CA VAL A 391 2.10 27.94 -5.46
C VAL A 391 1.74 27.87 -6.93
N PRO A 392 0.87 28.76 -7.42
CA PRO A 392 0.45 28.72 -8.83
C PRO A 392 1.69 28.77 -9.72
N PRO A 393 1.70 28.04 -10.86
CA PRO A 393 2.86 28.00 -11.74
C PRO A 393 3.24 29.43 -12.12
N LYS A 394 4.51 29.80 -11.92
CA LYS A 394 5.06 31.09 -12.31
C LYS A 394 4.78 31.30 -13.78
N LYS A 395 3.97 32.32 -14.11
CA LYS A 395 3.82 32.81 -15.49
C LYS A 395 5.21 33.16 -16.02
N PRO A 396 5.50 32.92 -17.31
CA PRO A 396 6.81 33.21 -17.87
C PRO A 396 7.15 34.70 -17.78
N PHE A 397 8.31 34.96 -17.24
CA PHE A 397 9.13 36.15 -17.26
C PHE A 397 8.48 37.49 -17.70
N SER A 398 8.26 38.37 -16.73
CA SER A 398 8.43 39.82 -16.92
C SER A 398 9.50 40.28 -15.94
N PHE A 399 10.54 40.94 -16.47
CA PHE A 399 11.60 41.58 -15.70
C PHE A 399 10.98 42.74 -14.88
N LYS A 400 10.79 42.53 -13.57
CA LYS A 400 10.67 43.61 -12.59
C LYS A 400 11.65 43.30 -11.49
N LEU A 401 12.57 44.23 -11.25
CA LEU A 401 13.44 44.25 -10.07
C LEU A 401 12.59 44.06 -8.81
N GLN A 402 12.57 42.87 -8.24
CA GLN A 402 12.05 42.62 -6.92
C GLN A 402 13.18 42.68 -5.90
N LEU A 403 13.38 43.87 -5.33
CA LEU A 403 14.28 44.13 -4.20
C LEU A 403 13.67 43.67 -2.85
N ILE A 404 12.52 43.03 -2.84
CA ILE A 404 11.88 42.55 -1.62
C ILE A 404 11.67 41.03 -1.79
N ARG A 405 12.45 40.24 -1.07
CA ARG A 405 12.11 38.84 -0.84
C ARG A 405 10.76 38.82 -0.12
N PRO A 406 9.74 38.04 -0.59
CA PRO A 406 8.54 37.86 0.21
C PRO A 406 8.99 37.25 1.55
N ALA A 407 8.78 37.97 2.63
CA ALA A 407 8.88 37.42 3.97
C ALA A 407 7.79 36.32 4.04
N PHE A 408 8.21 35.08 3.97
CA PHE A 408 7.33 33.96 4.38
C PHE A 408 6.97 34.29 5.84
N ALA A 409 5.67 34.38 6.13
CA ALA A 409 5.22 34.55 7.51
C ALA A 409 5.82 33.40 8.31
N ALA A 410 6.77 33.71 9.20
CA ALA A 410 7.41 32.71 10.04
C ALA A 410 6.32 31.99 10.83
N SER A 411 6.32 30.65 10.80
CA SER A 411 5.42 29.86 11.61
C SER A 411 5.67 30.20 13.09
N ARG A 412 4.61 30.28 13.90
CA ARG A 412 4.77 30.47 15.35
C ARG A 412 5.71 29.41 15.98
N TRP A 413 5.89 28.29 15.28
CA TRP A 413 6.72 27.16 15.69
C TRP A 413 8.18 27.23 15.22
N ASP A 414 8.55 28.20 14.37
CA ASP A 414 9.92 28.30 13.84
C ASP A 414 10.96 28.49 14.94
N ARG A 415 10.56 29.06 16.07
CA ARG A 415 11.40 29.19 17.26
C ARG A 415 11.79 27.87 17.90
N LEU A 416 11.03 26.79 17.64
CA LEU A 416 11.33 25.45 18.13
C LEU A 416 12.44 24.77 17.29
N ASN A 417 12.72 25.28 16.09
CA ASN A 417 13.78 24.75 15.27
C ASN A 417 15.14 24.97 15.93
N ARG A 418 15.91 23.91 16.03
CA ARG A 418 17.22 23.88 16.66
C ARG A 418 17.21 24.22 18.17
N TRP A 419 16.09 24.07 18.84
CA TRP A 419 16.02 24.27 20.29
C TRP A 419 16.28 22.96 21.01
N VAL A 420 17.35 22.95 21.83
CA VAL A 420 17.67 21.88 22.80
C VAL A 420 17.54 22.53 24.17
N PRO A 421 16.52 22.19 24.97
CA PRO A 421 16.24 22.88 26.23
C PRO A 421 17.29 22.57 27.29
N THR A 422 17.64 23.56 28.09
CA THR A 422 18.29 23.37 29.38
C THR A 422 17.25 22.95 30.42
N VAL A 423 17.68 22.49 31.59
CA VAL A 423 16.76 22.09 32.68
C VAL A 423 15.83 23.26 33.06
N ALA A 424 16.35 24.50 33.10
CA ALA A 424 15.56 25.71 33.42
C ALA A 424 14.49 26.03 32.35
N GLU A 425 14.69 25.64 31.10
CA GLU A 425 13.78 25.91 29.97
C GLU A 425 12.78 24.78 29.75
N LEU A 426 12.94 23.66 30.45
CA LEU A 426 12.23 22.41 30.17
C LEU A 426 10.71 22.56 30.25
N ASP A 427 10.17 23.25 31.25
CA ASP A 427 8.72 23.48 31.36
C ASP A 427 8.17 24.25 30.16
N LEU A 428 8.83 25.35 29.74
CA LEU A 428 8.43 26.12 28.57
C LEU A 428 8.52 25.26 27.30
N TYR A 429 9.63 24.57 27.10
CA TYR A 429 9.83 23.70 25.93
C TYR A 429 8.74 22.63 25.82
N LEU A 430 8.43 21.93 26.89
CA LEU A 430 7.44 20.87 26.88
C LEU A 430 6.03 21.39 26.61
N ARG A 431 5.65 22.56 27.10
CA ARG A 431 4.37 23.21 26.79
C ARG A 431 4.26 23.53 25.30
N GLU A 432 5.31 24.11 24.72
CA GLU A 432 5.35 24.46 23.30
C GLU A 432 5.31 23.23 22.39
N ILE A 433 6.05 22.17 22.72
CA ILE A 433 6.01 20.91 21.96
C ILE A 433 4.64 20.24 22.08
N ARG A 434 4.06 20.20 23.29
CA ARG A 434 2.69 19.69 23.47
C ARG A 434 1.70 20.44 22.58
N ASP A 435 1.76 21.76 22.55
CA ASP A 435 0.84 22.59 21.77
C ASP A 435 1.02 22.37 20.27
N LEU A 436 2.26 22.25 19.78
CA LEU A 436 2.55 21.84 18.41
C LEU A 436 1.93 20.47 18.06
N LEU A 437 2.18 19.45 18.87
CA LEU A 437 1.67 18.11 18.63
C LEU A 437 0.13 18.04 18.66
N VAL A 438 -0.49 18.78 19.58
CA VAL A 438 -1.95 18.88 19.69
C VAL A 438 -2.56 19.63 18.51
N GLU A 439 -1.91 20.71 18.06
CA GLU A 439 -2.36 21.48 16.90
C GLU A 439 -2.33 20.61 15.64
N GLU A 440 -1.22 19.92 15.37
CA GLU A 440 -1.07 19.05 14.21
C GLU A 440 -2.05 17.84 14.26
N ALA A 441 -2.29 17.27 15.44
CA ALA A 441 -3.30 16.24 15.61
C ALA A 441 -4.72 16.74 15.33
N ASN A 442 -5.07 17.93 15.83
CA ASN A 442 -6.40 18.52 15.61
C ASN A 442 -6.62 18.91 14.15
N GLU A 443 -5.63 19.50 13.47
CA GLU A 443 -5.73 19.81 12.04
C GLU A 443 -5.94 18.55 11.20
N ARG A 444 -5.24 17.47 11.52
CA ARG A 444 -5.39 16.19 10.82
C ARG A 444 -6.80 15.59 11.01
N VAL A 445 -7.34 15.65 12.21
CA VAL A 445 -8.71 15.13 12.49
C VAL A 445 -9.77 15.96 11.78
N LYS A 446 -9.61 17.29 11.66
CA LYS A 446 -10.57 18.15 10.94
C LYS A 446 -10.71 17.79 9.47
N SER A 447 -9.66 17.26 8.85
CA SER A 447 -9.68 16.85 7.45
C SER A 447 -10.54 15.60 7.17
N SER A 448 -11.05 14.91 8.21
CA SER A 448 -11.79 13.66 8.08
C SER A 448 -13.05 13.65 8.95
N THR A 449 -14.19 13.35 8.34
CA THR A 449 -15.48 13.19 9.05
C THR A 449 -15.51 11.96 9.98
N ILE A 450 -14.80 10.88 9.58
CA ILE A 450 -14.75 9.60 10.33
C ILE A 450 -13.99 9.78 11.65
N ALA A 451 -12.95 10.59 11.64
CA ALA A 451 -12.05 10.72 12.77
C ALA A 451 -12.54 11.67 13.88
N GLN A 452 -13.58 12.45 13.65
CA GLN A 452 -14.08 13.43 14.65
C GLN A 452 -14.50 12.75 15.96
N GLY A 453 -15.14 11.57 15.88
CA GLY A 453 -15.49 10.76 17.06
C GLY A 453 -14.30 10.22 17.83
N TYR A 454 -13.11 10.18 17.21
CA TYR A 454 -11.88 9.64 17.78
C TYR A 454 -10.81 10.70 18.06
N ALA A 455 -11.15 11.97 17.96
CA ALA A 455 -10.21 13.09 18.10
C ALA A 455 -9.38 13.03 19.40
N ARG A 456 -10.00 12.66 20.51
CA ARG A 456 -9.31 12.50 21.80
C ARG A 456 -8.30 11.34 21.76
N VAL A 457 -8.70 10.20 21.16
CA VAL A 457 -7.81 9.03 21.02
C VAL A 457 -6.61 9.40 20.16
N PHE A 458 -6.82 10.08 19.04
CA PHE A 458 -5.76 10.47 18.12
C PHE A 458 -4.78 11.48 18.74
N ARG A 459 -5.29 12.49 19.45
CA ARG A 459 -4.45 13.45 20.17
C ARG A 459 -3.56 12.75 21.22
N ASN A 460 -4.15 11.87 22.03
CA ASN A 460 -3.39 11.13 23.03
C ASN A 460 -2.37 10.19 22.37
N LEU A 461 -2.73 9.55 21.25
CA LEU A 461 -1.84 8.72 20.44
C LEU A 461 -0.63 9.52 19.94
N MET A 462 -0.85 10.72 19.39
CA MET A 462 0.21 11.60 18.88
C MET A 462 1.22 11.95 19.98
N LEU A 463 0.73 12.38 21.15
CA LEU A 463 1.56 12.71 22.31
C LEU A 463 2.33 11.50 22.82
N ALA A 464 1.65 10.34 22.96
CA ALA A 464 2.26 9.12 23.46
C ALA A 464 3.33 8.56 22.52
N THR A 465 3.09 8.65 21.20
CA THR A 465 4.07 8.24 20.19
C THR A 465 5.31 9.11 20.25
N ALA A 466 5.17 10.42 20.24
CA ALA A 466 6.32 11.33 20.36
C ALA A 466 7.10 11.12 21.67
N TRP A 467 6.39 10.83 22.78
CA TRP A 467 7.04 10.48 24.04
C TRP A 467 7.81 9.16 23.95
N GLN A 468 7.20 8.12 23.37
CA GLN A 468 7.82 6.81 23.22
C GLN A 468 9.05 6.86 22.30
N GLU A 469 8.97 7.61 21.20
CA GLU A 469 9.99 7.62 20.17
C GLU A 469 11.20 8.50 20.54
N SER A 470 11.00 9.65 21.18
CA SER A 470 12.08 10.62 21.37
C SER A 470 12.07 11.39 22.67
N CYS A 471 11.10 11.13 23.58
CA CYS A 471 10.84 12.03 24.72
C CYS A 471 10.58 13.49 24.26
N TRP A 472 9.82 13.65 23.15
CA TRP A 472 9.46 14.92 22.52
C TRP A 472 10.67 15.73 22.01
N ARG A 473 11.80 15.09 21.67
CA ARG A 473 13.00 15.76 21.17
C ARG A 473 13.10 15.68 19.65
N GLN A 474 13.27 16.81 19.00
CA GLN A 474 13.66 16.90 17.60
C GLN A 474 15.17 16.98 17.44
N TYR A 475 15.86 17.62 18.38
CA TYR A 475 17.27 17.91 18.32
C TYR A 475 17.98 17.45 19.60
N ILE A 476 19.28 17.22 19.48
CA ILE A 476 20.20 16.93 20.57
C ILE A 476 21.47 17.79 20.47
N LEU A 477 22.20 17.91 21.55
CA LEU A 477 23.51 18.54 21.57
C LEU A 477 24.59 17.44 21.44
N GLU A 478 25.31 17.43 20.33
CA GLU A 478 26.42 16.53 20.12
C GLU A 478 27.69 17.35 19.84
N LYS A 479 28.77 17.11 20.64
CA LYS A 479 30.04 17.84 20.51
C LYS A 479 29.85 19.37 20.44
N ARG A 480 28.97 19.91 21.28
CA ARG A 480 28.56 21.34 21.33
C ARG A 480 27.90 21.88 20.07
N LYS A 481 27.39 21.01 19.19
CA LYS A 481 26.60 21.40 18.02
C LYS A 481 25.18 20.82 18.17
N ILE A 482 24.20 21.62 17.77
CA ILE A 482 22.81 21.16 17.70
C ILE A 482 22.67 20.35 16.40
N VAL A 483 22.27 19.08 16.54
CA VAL A 483 22.03 18.16 15.45
C VAL A 483 20.62 17.56 15.57
N PRO A 484 20.02 17.11 14.48
CA PRO A 484 18.77 16.33 14.54
C PRO A 484 18.98 15.05 15.35
N LEU A 485 17.99 14.65 16.13
CA LEU A 485 17.98 13.34 16.76
C LEU A 485 17.77 12.28 15.68
N ILE A 486 18.77 11.41 15.49
CA ILE A 486 18.71 10.30 14.51
C ILE A 486 19.09 9.02 15.25
N SER A 487 18.24 7.99 15.16
CA SER A 487 18.55 6.67 15.71
C SER A 487 19.59 5.91 14.87
N GLY A 488 20.15 4.85 15.43
CA GLY A 488 21.07 3.97 14.69
C GLY A 488 20.45 3.29 13.48
N SER A 489 19.11 3.20 13.41
CA SER A 489 18.35 2.66 12.27
C SER A 489 17.93 3.72 11.24
N GLY A 490 18.30 5.00 11.44
CA GLY A 490 17.94 6.09 10.54
C GLY A 490 16.56 6.70 10.79
N ASP A 491 16.00 6.54 12.00
CA ASP A 491 14.74 7.17 12.38
C ASP A 491 15.02 8.63 12.82
N ILE A 492 14.26 9.59 12.31
CA ILE A 492 14.57 11.02 12.38
C ILE A 492 13.59 11.77 13.28
N GLY A 493 14.13 12.53 14.22
CA GLY A 493 13.46 13.60 14.93
C GLY A 493 12.43 13.16 15.95
N MET A 494 11.48 14.05 16.24
CA MET A 494 10.54 13.90 17.34
C MET A 494 9.62 12.67 17.20
N LEU A 495 9.17 12.36 16.00
CA LEU A 495 8.33 11.20 15.70
C LEU A 495 9.15 10.00 15.19
N GLN A 496 10.48 10.06 15.15
CA GLN A 496 11.36 8.99 14.72
C GLN A 496 10.92 8.36 13.37
N ILE A 497 10.73 9.22 12.36
CA ILE A 497 10.31 8.80 11.02
C ILE A 497 11.51 8.25 10.28
N ASN A 498 11.47 6.97 9.90
CA ASN A 498 12.57 6.31 9.20
C ASN A 498 12.65 6.76 7.74
N GLU A 499 13.80 7.34 7.34
CA GLU A 499 13.97 7.87 5.99
C GLU A 499 13.99 6.81 4.89
N LYS A 500 14.39 5.57 5.21
CA LYS A 500 14.38 4.46 4.25
C LYS A 500 12.98 3.88 4.09
N VAL A 501 12.22 3.73 5.18
CA VAL A 501 10.83 3.25 5.15
C VAL A 501 9.93 4.24 4.41
N TRP A 502 10.09 5.54 4.68
CA TRP A 502 9.27 6.60 4.09
C TRP A 502 9.92 7.30 2.90
N ARG A 503 10.90 6.64 2.28
CA ARG A 503 11.58 7.13 1.07
C ARG A 503 10.56 7.43 -0.03
N GLY A 504 10.69 8.61 -0.66
CA GLY A 504 9.79 9.10 -1.70
C GLY A 504 8.51 9.78 -1.17
N PHE A 505 8.13 9.57 0.10
CA PHE A 505 6.95 10.21 0.69
C PHE A 505 7.28 11.54 1.36
N TYR A 506 8.42 11.63 2.03
CA TYR A 506 8.83 12.83 2.78
C TYR A 506 10.27 13.22 2.47
N SER A 507 10.55 14.55 2.53
CA SER A 507 11.91 15.06 2.36
C SER A 507 12.77 14.77 3.59
N PRO A 508 13.87 14.01 3.47
CA PRO A 508 14.76 13.73 4.59
C PRO A 508 15.37 14.99 5.20
N ALA A 509 15.67 15.99 4.37
CA ALA A 509 16.22 17.27 4.83
C ALA A 509 15.22 18.02 5.73
N LYS A 510 13.93 18.08 5.33
CA LYS A 510 12.89 18.73 6.15
C LYS A 510 12.59 17.90 7.40
N LEU A 511 12.54 16.57 7.33
CA LEU A 511 12.37 15.72 8.52
C LEU A 511 13.43 16.00 9.60
N ARG A 512 14.68 16.30 9.18
CA ARG A 512 15.79 16.60 10.08
C ARG A 512 15.71 18.00 10.69
N TRP A 513 15.40 19.02 9.89
CA TRP A 513 15.63 20.41 10.27
C TRP A 513 14.38 21.25 10.47
N ASP A 514 13.20 20.71 10.22
CA ASP A 514 11.92 21.37 10.43
C ASP A 514 11.04 20.53 11.36
N ILE A 515 10.92 20.99 12.61
CA ILE A 515 10.17 20.28 13.65
C ILE A 515 8.68 20.19 13.31
N THR A 516 8.12 21.23 12.68
CA THR A 516 6.73 21.26 12.25
C THR A 516 6.49 20.24 11.13
N TYR A 517 7.43 20.15 10.19
CA TYR A 517 7.36 19.16 9.12
C TYR A 517 7.42 17.73 9.68
N ASN A 518 8.30 17.46 10.65
CA ASN A 518 8.39 16.16 11.32
C ASN A 518 7.09 15.83 12.06
N ALA A 519 6.51 16.79 12.80
CA ALA A 519 5.23 16.62 13.50
C ALA A 519 4.08 16.31 12.52
N ARG A 520 3.98 17.05 11.39
CA ARG A 520 2.98 16.84 10.35
C ARG A 520 3.10 15.49 9.69
N ALA A 521 4.31 15.09 9.30
CA ALA A 521 4.56 13.79 8.68
C ALA A 521 4.18 12.65 9.62
N GLY A 522 4.60 12.71 10.90
CA GLY A 522 4.21 11.71 11.91
C GLY A 522 2.71 11.67 12.18
N SER A 523 2.06 12.84 12.25
CA SER A 523 0.60 12.95 12.37
C SER A 523 -0.11 12.30 11.19
N GLU A 524 0.36 12.51 9.96
CA GLU A 524 -0.21 11.90 8.75
C GLU A 524 -0.08 10.39 8.75
N ILE A 525 1.11 9.87 9.06
CA ILE A 525 1.37 8.42 9.14
C ILE A 525 0.47 7.76 10.19
N LEU A 526 0.46 8.31 11.41
CA LEU A 526 -0.37 7.80 12.51
C LEU A 526 -1.86 7.83 12.15
N PHE A 527 -2.32 8.89 11.52
CA PHE A 527 -3.71 9.06 11.12
C PHE A 527 -4.12 8.00 10.08
N LYS A 528 -3.32 7.83 9.02
CA LYS A 528 -3.58 6.81 8.00
C LYS A 528 -3.56 5.41 8.60
N PHE A 529 -2.64 5.12 9.51
CA PHE A 529 -2.61 3.82 10.19
C PHE A 529 -3.82 3.62 11.11
N MET A 530 -4.28 4.66 11.81
CA MET A 530 -5.50 4.56 12.61
C MET A 530 -6.73 4.31 11.75
N VAL A 531 -6.90 5.04 10.66
CA VAL A 531 -8.10 4.96 9.80
C VAL A 531 -8.07 3.69 8.94
N ASN A 532 -6.97 3.47 8.21
CA ASN A 532 -6.91 2.42 7.20
C ASN A 532 -6.67 1.02 7.78
N TYR A 533 -6.11 0.93 9.00
CA TYR A 533 -5.85 -0.37 9.64
C TYR A 533 -6.65 -0.55 10.93
N ALA A 534 -6.43 0.26 11.96
CA ALA A 534 -7.03 0.02 13.26
C ALA A 534 -8.57 0.13 13.25
N LEU A 535 -9.13 1.16 12.60
CA LEU A 535 -10.58 1.33 12.45
C LEU A 535 -11.16 0.31 11.46
N LYS A 536 -10.53 0.12 10.30
CA LYS A 536 -10.98 -0.83 9.27
C LYS A 536 -10.98 -2.27 9.77
N GLN A 537 -10.02 -2.65 10.63
CA GLN A 537 -9.97 -3.96 11.28
C GLN A 537 -10.82 -4.06 12.55
N HIS A 538 -11.63 -3.04 12.83
CA HIS A 538 -12.55 -2.98 13.96
C HIS A 538 -11.87 -3.18 15.32
N GLU A 539 -10.62 -2.71 15.50
CA GLU A 539 -9.88 -2.89 16.76
C GLU A 539 -10.62 -2.29 17.98
N HIS A 540 -11.37 -1.21 17.77
CA HIS A 540 -12.22 -0.59 18.80
C HIS A 540 -13.43 -1.43 19.24
N LYS A 541 -13.78 -2.48 18.51
CA LYS A 541 -14.88 -3.41 18.83
C LYS A 541 -14.40 -4.65 19.58
N LYS A 542 -13.07 -4.82 19.73
CA LYS A 542 -12.45 -5.92 20.46
C LYS A 542 -12.34 -5.57 21.96
N ASP A 543 -12.12 -6.58 22.79
CA ASP A 543 -11.89 -6.42 24.23
C ASP A 543 -10.81 -5.38 24.49
N GLY A 544 -11.11 -4.35 25.29
CA GLY A 544 -10.25 -3.18 25.51
C GLY A 544 -10.76 -1.89 24.84
N GLY A 545 -11.74 -1.99 23.93
CA GLY A 545 -12.51 -0.86 23.41
C GLY A 545 -11.68 0.17 22.64
N LEU A 546 -12.02 1.45 22.77
CA LEU A 546 -11.37 2.56 22.04
C LEU A 546 -9.86 2.65 22.21
N ALA A 547 -9.33 2.21 23.35
CA ALA A 547 -7.90 2.22 23.62
C ALA A 547 -7.09 1.32 22.66
N ASN A 548 -7.74 0.28 22.10
CA ASN A 548 -7.11 -0.59 21.13
C ASN A 548 -6.78 0.12 19.82
N LEU A 549 -7.50 1.20 19.46
CA LEU A 549 -7.13 2.01 18.29
C LEU A 549 -5.72 2.57 18.44
N ALA A 550 -5.39 3.13 19.60
CA ALA A 550 -4.05 3.68 19.84
C ALA A 550 -2.99 2.57 19.85
N ARG A 551 -3.28 1.42 20.50
CA ARG A 551 -2.34 0.29 20.57
C ARG A 551 -2.06 -0.31 19.20
N ALA A 552 -3.10 -0.58 18.41
CA ALA A 552 -2.98 -1.12 17.06
C ALA A 552 -2.26 -0.16 16.11
N THR A 553 -2.62 1.13 16.17
CA THR A 553 -1.98 2.16 15.36
C THR A 553 -0.49 2.28 15.67
N TYR A 554 -0.12 2.30 16.97
CA TYR A 554 1.28 2.36 17.34
C TYR A 554 2.05 1.10 16.96
N SER A 555 1.47 -0.10 17.12
CA SER A 555 2.11 -1.35 16.69
C SER A 555 2.40 -1.35 15.18
N ALA A 556 1.46 -0.82 14.37
CA ALA A 556 1.65 -0.63 12.93
C ALA A 556 2.68 0.46 12.62
N TYR A 557 2.67 1.58 13.35
CA TYR A 557 3.65 2.66 13.20
C TYR A 557 5.08 2.21 13.45
N ASN A 558 5.28 1.38 14.48
CA ASN A 558 6.60 0.87 14.86
C ASN A 558 7.09 -0.28 13.96
N GLY A 559 6.20 -1.14 13.46
CA GLY A 559 6.60 -2.39 12.78
C GLY A 559 6.05 -2.59 11.37
N GLY A 560 5.23 -1.69 10.85
CA GLY A 560 4.57 -1.81 9.55
C GLY A 560 3.10 -2.23 9.65
N PRO A 561 2.35 -2.09 8.54
CA PRO A 561 0.91 -2.38 8.48
C PRO A 561 0.50 -3.75 9.01
N SER A 562 1.26 -4.79 8.69
CA SER A 562 0.99 -6.17 9.14
C SER A 562 1.10 -6.36 10.66
N GLN A 563 1.75 -5.44 11.36
CA GLN A 563 1.99 -5.50 12.80
C GLN A 563 0.86 -4.88 13.66
N GLY A 564 -0.19 -4.34 13.04
CA GLY A 564 -1.28 -3.68 13.77
C GLY A 564 -1.94 -4.54 14.84
N GLY A 565 -1.98 -5.87 14.68
CA GLY A 565 -2.49 -6.82 15.67
C GLY A 565 -1.47 -7.29 16.73
N ARG A 566 -0.20 -6.87 16.64
CA ARG A 566 0.91 -7.35 17.44
C ARG A 566 0.69 -7.20 18.96
N TYR A 567 0.13 -6.08 19.39
CA TYR A 567 -0.06 -5.76 20.79
C TYR A 567 -0.92 -6.78 21.59
N ARG A 568 -1.75 -7.57 20.90
CA ARG A 568 -2.63 -8.61 21.49
C ARG A 568 -2.22 -10.04 21.16
N SER A 569 -1.20 -10.23 20.32
CA SER A 569 -0.73 -11.55 19.92
C SER A 569 0.07 -12.19 21.05
N LYS A 570 -0.12 -13.51 21.25
CA LYS A 570 0.61 -14.29 22.23
C LYS A 570 2.06 -14.58 21.78
N ASN A 571 2.25 -14.78 20.49
CA ASN A 571 3.53 -15.15 19.87
C ASN A 571 4.24 -13.91 19.31
N VAL A 572 4.73 -13.06 20.21
CA VAL A 572 5.46 -11.83 19.85
C VAL A 572 6.85 -11.87 20.47
N PRO A 573 7.90 -11.52 19.71
CA PRO A 573 9.25 -11.38 20.25
C PRO A 573 9.27 -10.47 21.49
N THR A 574 10.04 -10.85 22.51
CA THR A 574 10.11 -10.12 23.79
C THR A 574 10.43 -8.63 23.60
N ALA A 575 11.29 -8.29 22.63
CA ALA A 575 11.62 -6.90 22.32
C ALA A 575 10.39 -6.09 21.90
N HIS A 576 9.58 -6.61 20.98
CA HIS A 576 8.35 -5.95 20.54
C HIS A 576 7.32 -5.84 21.65
N LYS A 577 7.19 -6.87 22.48
CA LYS A 577 6.29 -6.83 23.65
C LYS A 577 6.69 -5.73 24.64
N LYS A 578 7.99 -5.54 24.87
CA LYS A 578 8.50 -4.44 25.72
C LYS A 578 8.15 -3.07 25.12
N ILE A 579 8.31 -2.88 23.80
CA ILE A 579 7.97 -1.65 23.09
C ILE A 579 6.48 -1.33 23.22
N ASP A 580 5.60 -2.29 22.93
CA ASP A 580 4.15 -2.10 23.00
C ASP A 580 3.68 -1.82 24.44
N THR A 581 4.30 -2.45 25.43
CA THR A 581 4.01 -2.21 26.86
C THR A 581 4.46 -0.81 27.31
N ALA A 582 5.64 -0.39 26.90
CA ALA A 582 6.16 0.95 27.21
C ALA A 582 5.31 2.06 26.60
N PHE A 583 4.91 1.90 25.32
CA PHE A 583 3.97 2.81 24.69
C PHE A 583 2.63 2.88 25.42
N TRP A 584 2.06 1.71 25.77
CA TRP A 584 0.78 1.63 26.46
C TRP A 584 0.80 2.33 27.83
N THR A 585 1.90 2.21 28.54
CA THR A 585 2.08 2.91 29.84
C THR A 585 2.05 4.43 29.65
N LYS A 586 2.77 4.96 28.67
CA LYS A 586 2.80 6.41 28.36
C LYS A 586 1.43 6.90 27.88
N TYR A 587 0.75 6.12 27.01
CA TYR A 587 -0.61 6.45 26.55
C TYR A 587 -1.60 6.56 27.72
N LYS A 588 -1.52 5.65 28.71
CA LYS A 588 -2.38 5.71 29.90
C LYS A 588 -2.12 6.97 30.71
N GLN A 589 -0.86 7.34 30.94
CA GLN A 589 -0.50 8.58 31.65
C GLN A 589 -1.07 9.82 30.97
N ILE A 590 -0.89 9.92 29.64
CA ILE A 590 -1.45 11.03 28.85
C ILE A 590 -2.99 11.03 28.92
N SER A 591 -3.64 9.87 28.85
CA SER A 591 -5.10 9.77 28.95
C SER A 591 -5.66 10.26 30.28
N GLN A 592 -4.84 10.20 31.34
CA GLN A 592 -5.13 10.66 32.69
C GLN A 592 -4.76 12.15 32.93
N GLY A 593 -4.20 12.82 31.93
CA GLY A 593 -3.78 14.22 32.02
C GLY A 593 -2.36 14.42 32.54
N ASN A 594 -1.56 13.35 32.63
CA ASN A 594 -0.17 13.38 33.09
C ASN A 594 0.84 13.40 31.93
N GLU A 595 0.58 14.21 30.88
CA GLU A 595 1.43 14.29 29.70
C GLU A 595 2.83 14.86 29.98
N PHE A 596 2.97 15.70 31.00
CA PHE A 596 4.26 16.32 31.36
C PHE A 596 5.19 15.39 32.15
N ALA A 597 4.74 14.18 32.53
CA ALA A 597 5.64 13.14 33.04
C ALA A 597 6.76 12.78 32.04
N VAL A 598 6.64 13.18 30.79
CA VAL A 598 7.72 13.12 29.79
C VAL A 598 9.00 13.85 30.26
N ALA A 599 8.90 14.84 31.16
CA ALA A 599 10.04 15.55 31.76
C ALA A 599 11.05 14.59 32.40
N GLN A 600 10.59 13.50 33.01
CA GLN A 600 11.45 12.52 33.66
C GLN A 600 12.51 11.91 32.74
N CYS A 601 12.19 11.68 31.45
CA CYS A 601 13.19 11.17 30.51
C CYS A 601 14.17 12.25 29.98
N LEU A 602 13.99 13.49 30.40
CA LEU A 602 14.88 14.63 30.10
C LEU A 602 15.66 15.11 31.32
N GLY A 603 15.59 14.37 32.43
CA GLY A 603 16.25 14.73 33.68
C GLY A 603 15.52 15.81 34.51
N GLY A 604 14.26 16.10 34.14
CA GLY A 604 13.35 16.96 34.92
C GLY A 604 12.57 16.18 35.97
N GLU A 605 12.00 16.91 36.93
CA GLU A 605 11.04 16.34 37.88
C GLU A 605 9.68 16.16 37.19
N ASP A 606 8.89 15.17 37.64
CA ASP A 606 7.50 15.00 37.19
C ASP A 606 6.66 16.11 37.83
N PRO A 607 6.08 17.04 37.06
CA PRO A 607 5.25 18.10 37.63
C PRO A 607 3.88 17.59 38.13
N GLY A 608 3.65 16.29 38.06
CA GLY A 608 2.35 15.67 38.38
C GLY A 608 1.31 15.87 37.27
N PRO A 609 0.08 15.39 37.47
CA PRO A 609 -0.98 15.58 36.51
C PRO A 609 -1.16 17.06 36.23
N ALA A 610 -1.23 17.44 34.94
CA ALA A 610 -1.50 18.80 34.55
C ALA A 610 -2.72 19.28 35.34
N ALA A 611 -2.51 20.14 36.33
CA ALA A 611 -3.61 20.71 37.09
C ALA A 611 -4.57 21.30 36.06
N ALA A 612 -5.81 20.85 36.07
CA ALA A 612 -6.87 21.55 35.34
C ALA A 612 -6.65 23.04 35.62
N PRO A 613 -6.59 23.91 34.61
CA PRO A 613 -6.17 25.29 34.80
C PRO A 613 -6.88 25.84 36.03
N GLN A 614 -6.15 25.95 37.12
CA GLN A 614 -6.65 26.61 38.30
C GLN A 614 -6.80 28.06 37.84
N ILE A 615 -8.03 28.47 37.66
CA ILE A 615 -8.38 29.88 37.63
C ILE A 615 -7.83 30.41 38.94
N LYS A 616 -6.63 31.06 38.90
CA LYS A 616 -6.17 31.86 40.01
C LYS A 616 -7.34 32.82 40.27
N LYS A 617 -8.03 32.62 41.36
CA LYS A 617 -8.91 33.63 41.93
C LYS A 617 -7.99 34.78 42.31
N GLU A 618 -7.83 35.73 41.43
CA GLU A 618 -7.44 37.07 41.86
C GLU A 618 -8.52 37.55 42.82
N SER A 619 -8.14 37.64 44.07
CA SER A 619 -8.94 38.22 45.11
C SER A 619 -9.14 39.70 44.75
N GLY A 620 -10.36 40.10 44.46
CA GLY A 620 -10.75 41.51 44.49
C GLY A 620 -11.27 42.13 43.20
N SER A 621 -12.22 41.51 42.54
CA SER A 621 -13.22 42.30 41.82
C SER A 621 -14.59 41.62 42.06
N LYS A 622 -15.52 42.37 42.61
CA LYS A 622 -16.90 41.97 42.87
C LYS A 622 -17.53 41.32 41.65
N PRO A 623 -18.32 40.25 41.81
CA PRO A 623 -19.07 39.65 40.70
C PRO A 623 -19.93 40.77 40.10
N VAL A 624 -19.71 41.07 38.82
CA VAL A 624 -20.72 41.82 38.05
C VAL A 624 -21.93 40.91 37.95
N ALA A 625 -23.00 41.44 38.51
CA ALA A 625 -24.29 40.81 38.68
C ALA A 625 -24.77 40.04 37.46
N ALA A 626 -25.44 38.89 37.75
CA ALA A 626 -26.18 38.08 36.80
C ALA A 626 -26.90 38.95 35.76
N ALA A 627 -26.57 38.69 34.48
CA ALA A 627 -27.27 39.29 33.35
C ALA A 627 -28.79 39.00 33.48
N GLY A 628 -29.57 40.06 33.34
CA GLY A 628 -31.02 40.02 33.43
C GLY A 628 -31.65 39.00 32.45
N LYS A 629 -32.85 38.55 32.79
CA LYS A 629 -33.63 37.52 32.09
C LYS A 629 -34.11 37.86 30.66
N SER A 630 -33.54 38.90 30.00
CA SER A 630 -33.96 39.32 28.66
C SER A 630 -32.74 39.53 27.72
N PRO A 631 -32.85 39.25 26.43
CA PRO A 631 -31.80 39.50 25.45
C PRO A 631 -31.53 40.99 25.34
N ARG A 632 -30.27 41.39 25.44
CA ARG A 632 -29.81 42.76 25.28
C ARG A 632 -29.15 42.97 23.95
N ILE A 633 -29.60 43.95 23.16
CA ILE A 633 -29.01 44.30 21.85
C ILE A 633 -28.11 45.50 22.06
N GLU A 634 -26.82 45.31 21.78
CA GLU A 634 -25.81 46.39 21.85
C GLU A 634 -25.50 46.93 20.45
N ASN A 635 -25.06 48.19 20.42
CA ASN A 635 -24.72 48.87 19.18
C ASN A 635 -23.33 48.47 18.66
N ILE A 636 -22.95 48.99 17.48
CA ILE A 636 -21.68 48.71 16.80
C ILE A 636 -20.45 49.13 17.63
N GLU A 637 -20.58 50.19 18.50
CA GLU A 637 -19.50 50.62 19.39
C GLU A 637 -19.17 49.57 20.44
N TRP A 638 -20.13 48.72 20.83
CA TRP A 638 -19.88 47.59 21.70
C TRP A 638 -18.91 46.60 21.05
N ILE A 639 -19.01 46.33 19.74
CA ILE A 639 -18.11 45.48 19.00
C ILE A 639 -16.71 46.10 18.97
N ARG A 640 -16.60 47.38 18.67
CA ARG A 640 -15.30 48.09 18.58
C ARG A 640 -14.53 48.09 19.90
N LYS A 641 -15.22 48.10 21.04
CA LYS A 641 -14.60 48.09 22.38
C LYS A 641 -14.22 46.68 22.90
N ARG A 642 -14.47 45.62 22.14
CA ARG A 642 -14.09 44.28 22.58
C ARG A 642 -12.62 43.99 22.36
N ASN A 643 -12.07 43.12 23.23
CA ASN A 643 -10.71 42.63 23.05
C ASN A 643 -10.65 41.82 21.74
N SER A 644 -9.75 42.18 20.85
CA SER A 644 -9.58 41.54 19.54
C SER A 644 -9.33 40.03 19.61
N LYS A 645 -8.80 39.53 20.73
CA LYS A 645 -8.53 38.09 20.97
C LYS A 645 -9.72 37.34 21.56
N HIS A 646 -10.80 38.02 21.94
CA HIS A 646 -12.03 37.38 22.42
C HIS A 646 -12.88 36.88 21.25
N PHE A 647 -13.79 35.96 21.56
CA PHE A 647 -14.63 35.26 20.57
C PHE A 647 -16.09 35.67 20.72
N THR A 648 -16.83 35.54 19.60
CA THR A 648 -18.28 35.72 19.53
C THR A 648 -18.88 34.67 18.57
N LEU A 649 -20.17 34.39 18.68
CA LEU A 649 -20.90 33.53 17.75
C LEU A 649 -21.55 34.38 16.65
N GLN A 650 -21.15 34.18 15.41
CA GLN A 650 -21.87 34.69 14.25
C GLN A 650 -23.06 33.80 13.98
N LEU A 651 -24.28 34.30 14.15
CA LEU A 651 -25.52 33.52 14.08
C LEU A 651 -26.06 33.43 12.65
N ALA A 652 -26.09 34.56 11.95
CA ALA A 652 -26.59 34.61 10.58
C ALA A 652 -26.09 35.88 9.85
N ALA A 653 -26.16 35.87 8.53
CA ALA A 653 -25.97 37.03 7.65
C ALA A 653 -27.24 37.24 6.83
N VAL A 654 -27.85 38.41 6.89
CA VAL A 654 -29.11 38.77 6.23
C VAL A 654 -28.97 40.01 5.37
N SER A 655 -29.88 40.25 4.44
CA SER A 655 -29.78 41.32 3.45
C SER A 655 -30.29 42.68 3.92
N SER A 656 -30.90 42.78 5.11
CA SER A 656 -31.38 44.07 5.62
C SER A 656 -31.22 44.17 7.13
N GLU A 657 -31.12 45.42 7.62
CA GLU A 657 -31.00 45.73 9.03
C GLU A 657 -32.25 45.29 9.81
N GLN A 658 -33.44 45.44 9.21
CA GLN A 658 -34.68 45.02 9.85
C GLN A 658 -34.72 43.48 10.00
N ALA A 659 -34.22 42.75 9.02
CA ALA A 659 -34.16 41.27 9.08
C ALA A 659 -33.24 40.80 10.22
N VAL A 660 -32.08 41.43 10.44
CA VAL A 660 -31.17 41.07 11.55
C VAL A 660 -31.76 41.37 12.90
N LYS A 661 -32.44 42.52 13.04
CA LYS A 661 -33.15 42.90 14.27
C LYS A 661 -34.29 41.93 14.58
N ASN A 662 -35.05 41.50 13.57
CA ASN A 662 -36.13 40.54 13.73
C ASN A 662 -35.59 39.15 14.08
N LEU A 663 -34.45 38.77 13.51
CA LEU A 663 -33.78 37.51 13.85
C LEU A 663 -33.32 37.49 15.32
N ILE A 664 -32.70 38.54 15.80
CA ILE A 664 -32.28 38.65 17.19
C ILE A 664 -33.48 38.60 18.15
N LYS A 665 -34.59 39.33 17.83
CA LYS A 665 -35.80 39.33 18.65
C LYS A 665 -36.48 38.00 18.79
N LYS A 666 -36.28 37.07 17.87
CA LYS A 666 -36.85 35.70 17.94
C LYS A 666 -36.12 34.81 18.96
N HIS A 667 -34.95 35.20 19.40
CA HIS A 667 -34.16 34.42 20.36
C HIS A 667 -34.37 34.99 21.79
N THR A 668 -34.78 34.12 22.70
CA THR A 668 -35.04 34.43 24.11
C THR A 668 -33.88 34.13 25.03
N GLN A 669 -32.70 33.74 24.46
CA GLN A 669 -31.52 33.42 25.24
C GLN A 669 -31.00 34.65 25.97
N PRO A 670 -30.71 34.55 27.30
CA PRO A 670 -30.11 35.64 28.04
C PRO A 670 -28.70 35.87 27.57
N GLY A 671 -28.35 37.12 27.30
CA GLY A 671 -27.00 37.49 26.84
C GLY A 671 -27.00 38.72 25.94
N ILE A 672 -25.84 39.04 25.43
CA ILE A 672 -25.61 40.24 24.60
C ILE A 672 -25.62 39.83 23.14
N PHE A 673 -26.49 40.46 22.39
CA PHE A 673 -26.50 40.40 20.93
C PHE A 673 -25.97 41.71 20.35
N SER A 674 -25.38 41.65 19.17
CA SER A 674 -25.05 42.81 18.37
C SER A 674 -25.08 42.46 16.90
N TYR A 675 -24.96 43.42 16.02
CA TYR A 675 -24.82 43.18 14.59
C TYR A 675 -23.95 44.28 13.96
N TYR A 676 -23.34 43.91 12.79
CA TYR A 676 -22.56 44.83 11.98
C TYR A 676 -22.87 44.68 10.51
N ARG A 677 -22.59 45.71 9.72
CA ARG A 677 -22.74 45.72 8.26
C ARG A 677 -21.42 45.37 7.59
N ARG A 678 -21.51 44.53 6.54
CA ARG A 678 -20.39 44.19 5.67
C ARG A 678 -20.85 44.27 4.20
N LYS A 679 -20.05 44.83 3.30
CA LYS A 679 -20.24 44.70 1.86
C LYS A 679 -19.68 43.37 1.36
N HIS A 680 -20.48 42.62 0.60
CA HIS A 680 -20.06 41.42 -0.05
C HIS A 680 -20.59 41.40 -1.48
N LYS A 681 -19.69 41.32 -2.49
CA LYS A 681 -20.04 41.37 -3.93
C LYS A 681 -21.01 42.50 -4.30
N GLY A 682 -20.73 43.70 -3.76
CA GLY A 682 -21.53 44.92 -4.01
C GLY A 682 -22.86 45.01 -3.24
N ARG A 683 -23.21 44.01 -2.43
CA ARG A 683 -24.45 44.02 -1.60
C ARG A 683 -24.14 44.17 -0.14
N ASP A 684 -25.02 44.90 0.59
CA ASP A 684 -24.90 44.99 2.04
C ASP A 684 -25.47 43.74 2.71
N LEU A 685 -24.67 43.21 3.64
CA LEU A 685 -25.07 42.12 4.52
C LEU A 685 -25.00 42.58 5.97
N TYR A 686 -26.03 42.26 6.76
CA TYR A 686 -26.11 42.52 8.19
C TYR A 686 -25.90 41.21 8.94
N ILE A 687 -24.89 41.20 9.80
CA ILE A 687 -24.39 39.97 10.44
C ILE A 687 -24.71 40.03 11.92
N ALA A 688 -25.56 39.12 12.40
CA ALA A 688 -25.88 38.97 13.81
C ALA A 688 -24.79 38.20 14.55
N ILE A 689 -24.38 38.72 15.71
CA ILE A 689 -23.44 38.07 16.61
C ILE A 689 -24.00 37.98 18.04
N TYR A 690 -23.51 36.99 18.79
CA TYR A 690 -23.92 36.72 20.17
C TYR A 690 -22.72 36.45 21.06
N GLY A 691 -22.69 37.15 22.24
CA GLY A 691 -21.76 36.89 23.31
C GLY A 691 -20.40 37.52 23.13
N ASN A 692 -19.66 37.59 24.23
CA ASN A 692 -18.25 37.95 24.29
C ASN A 692 -17.56 36.91 25.16
N PHE A 693 -16.82 36.01 24.55
CA PHE A 693 -16.20 34.88 25.21
C PHE A 693 -14.68 35.08 25.23
N SER A 694 -14.05 34.93 26.38
CA SER A 694 -12.61 35.06 26.53
C SER A 694 -11.85 33.92 25.88
N THR A 695 -12.48 32.74 25.77
CA THR A 695 -11.90 31.57 25.11
C THR A 695 -12.80 31.00 24.00
N ARG A 696 -12.20 30.34 23.03
CA ARG A 696 -12.93 29.67 21.96
C ARG A 696 -13.80 28.53 22.51
N ALA A 697 -13.32 27.84 23.54
CA ALA A 697 -14.05 26.74 24.17
C ALA A 697 -15.37 27.20 24.82
N ASP A 698 -15.39 28.42 25.42
CA ASP A 698 -16.63 28.98 25.97
C ASP A 698 -17.60 29.38 24.86
N ALA A 699 -17.09 29.92 23.75
CA ALA A 699 -17.89 30.17 22.56
C ALA A 699 -18.47 28.86 21.98
N GLU A 700 -17.71 27.77 21.94
CA GLU A 700 -18.17 26.45 21.50
C GLU A 700 -19.31 25.90 22.36
N LYS A 701 -19.22 25.99 23.68
CA LYS A 701 -20.32 25.60 24.59
C LYS A 701 -21.59 26.38 24.30
N ALA A 702 -21.47 27.66 24.00
CA ALA A 702 -22.61 28.53 23.72
C ALA A 702 -23.27 28.22 22.37
N THR A 703 -22.61 27.52 21.44
CA THR A 703 -23.21 27.11 20.14
C THR A 703 -24.42 26.20 20.32
N ALA A 704 -24.46 25.40 21.40
CA ALA A 704 -25.59 24.52 21.71
C ALA A 704 -26.92 25.27 21.82
N HIS A 705 -26.92 26.52 22.27
CA HIS A 705 -28.11 27.36 22.37
C HIS A 705 -28.67 27.82 21.01
N PHE A 706 -27.88 27.68 19.96
CA PHE A 706 -28.19 28.13 18.59
C PHE A 706 -27.99 27.03 17.54
N ALA A 707 -28.14 25.77 17.92
CA ALA A 707 -27.85 24.62 17.07
C ALA A 707 -28.60 24.67 15.71
N SER A 708 -29.81 25.17 15.68
CA SER A 708 -30.63 25.36 14.47
C SER A 708 -30.06 26.37 13.47
N LEU A 709 -29.24 27.34 13.94
CA LEU A 709 -28.63 28.38 13.12
C LEU A 709 -27.23 28.01 12.65
N LYS A 710 -26.66 26.90 13.14
CA LYS A 710 -25.27 26.48 12.86
C LYS A 710 -24.27 27.63 13.03
N PRO A 711 -24.16 28.23 14.25
CA PRO A 711 -23.38 29.43 14.47
C PRO A 711 -21.90 29.24 14.18
N TRP A 712 -21.26 30.28 13.67
CA TRP A 712 -19.83 30.29 13.37
C TRP A 712 -19.09 31.11 14.43
N ILE A 713 -18.05 30.50 15.06
CA ILE A 713 -17.22 31.17 16.07
C ILE A 713 -16.22 32.09 15.36
N ARG A 714 -16.21 33.36 15.77
CA ARG A 714 -15.27 34.39 15.26
C ARG A 714 -14.58 35.11 16.39
N ASP A 715 -13.34 35.50 16.16
CA ASP A 715 -12.66 36.48 17.03
C ASP A 715 -13.12 37.89 16.69
N PHE A 716 -13.11 38.77 17.70
CA PHE A 716 -13.50 40.16 17.50
C PHE A 716 -12.53 40.91 16.62
N GLY A 717 -11.22 40.56 16.60
CA GLY A 717 -10.24 41.20 15.75
C GLY A 717 -10.58 41.09 14.26
N SER A 718 -10.96 39.87 13.81
CA SER A 718 -11.41 39.65 12.44
C SER A 718 -12.69 40.43 12.06
N ILE A 719 -13.57 40.68 13.03
CA ILE A 719 -14.77 41.47 12.80
C ILE A 719 -14.45 42.97 12.75
N GLN A 720 -13.62 43.44 13.66
CA GLN A 720 -13.16 44.82 13.72
C GLN A 720 -12.40 45.25 12.46
N GLU A 721 -11.56 44.36 11.92
CA GLU A 721 -10.87 44.58 10.65
C GLU A 721 -11.85 44.68 9.46
N ILE A 722 -12.91 43.88 9.43
CA ILE A 722 -13.94 43.96 8.39
C ILE A 722 -14.73 45.29 8.51
N MET A 723 -14.94 45.78 9.71
CA MET A 723 -15.68 47.02 9.97
C MET A 723 -14.86 48.29 9.70
N SER A 724 -13.53 48.16 9.60
CA SER A 724 -12.63 49.28 9.28
C SER A 724 -12.41 49.50 7.79
N LYS A 725 -12.77 48.49 6.98
CA LYS A 725 -12.82 48.54 5.52
C LYS A 725 -14.24 48.86 5.03
#